data_a8b523c92a4fa1d96527d96f1ada507c
#
_entry.id   a8b523c92a4fa1d96527d96f1ada507c
#
_cell.length_a   1.000
_cell.length_b   1.000
_cell.length_c   1.000
_cell.angle_alpha   90.00
_cell.angle_beta   90.00
_cell.angle_gamma   90.00
#
_symmetry.space_group_name_H-M   'P 1'
#
loop_
_entity.id
_entity.type
_entity.pdbx_description
1 polymer ?
#
loop_
_entity_poly.entity_id
_entity_poly.type
_entity_poly.pdbx_seq_one_letter_code
_entity_poly.pdbx_strand_id
1 'polypeptide(L)'
;MDTIEVRGARTHNLKNIDLDIPRDKLVVITGLSGSGKSSLAFDTLYAEGQRRYVESLSTYARQFLSMMEKPDIDHIEGLSPAISIEQKSTSHNPRSTVGTITEIYDYLRLLFARVGDPRCPTHGVTLKAQTVTQMVDAVLALPEGSKLMLLAPVVRDRKGEHLHVFEQMRAAGFIRVRVDGIVVDLDDVPTLDKKKKHRIDVVVDRFKVRDDLKLRLAESFETALELTDGVAAIAPMEGDGEETLFSARYACPSCGHSIDELEPRLFSFNNPAGACSSCDGLGVTQFFDESRVVLHPEASLAEGAIRGWDRRNVYYFHLLRSLSKHYGFDMDKPFEKLSQKHRDIILYGSDGEEIEFSYVNDRGTVFKRRHVFEGVIPNMDRRYRETESSSVRDELAKYVSTAACKICEGTRLCEDARSVFVDDRTLPSITSMPVGDAEAYFNALELSGRQGEIADKILKELRARYRFLVDVGLNYLTLNRSAETLSGGEAQRIRLASQIGAGLVGVMYILDEPSIGLHQRDNERLLRTLIHLRDLGNTVLVVEHDEDAIRNADHIIDIGPGAGVHGGEVVASGTMQDVIGNSQSLTGAYLSGERSIAVPAKRHAAKPKHHIRISGARGNNLQNVTLELPLGLLTCVTGVSGSGKSTLINGTLYPLAATALNGATTLKAAAHDSIEGLEQLDKCIDIDQSPIGRTPRSNPATYTGIFTPIRELFAGTQEARSRGYKPGRFSFNVRGGRCEACQGDGVTKVEMHFLPDIYVPCDVCKGKRYNRETLEIKFKDLNISEVLNLTVEDALSFFEAVPAIHRKLQTLMDVGLSYIRLGQAATTLSGGEAQRVKLSRELSKRDTGNTLYILDEPTTGLHFEDIRQLLEVLHRLRDGGNTVVIIEHNLDVIKTADWLIDLGPEGGSGGGQIIATGTPEEVAATKASHTGRFLAPLLPAPKKSAAKKAASTKTRSKAA
;
A
#
# COMPACT_ATOMS: atom_id res chain seq x y z
N MET A 1 20.96 17.18 31.97
CA MET A 1 21.85 16.16 31.39
C MET A 1 21.92 16.40 29.89
N ASP A 2 23.12 16.60 29.37
CA ASP A 2 23.34 16.94 27.96
C ASP A 2 23.66 15.68 27.12
N THR A 3 23.71 14.51 27.78
CA THR A 3 24.03 13.22 27.18
C THR A 3 23.08 12.13 27.65
N ILE A 4 22.88 11.11 26.78
CA ILE A 4 22.29 9.84 27.12
C ILE A 4 23.46 8.89 27.39
N GLU A 5 23.57 8.38 28.62
CA GLU A 5 24.63 7.47 29.05
C GLU A 5 24.13 6.03 28.98
N VAL A 6 24.77 5.20 28.17
CA VAL A 6 24.52 3.76 28.05
C VAL A 6 25.72 3.01 28.61
N ARG A 7 25.50 2.04 29.49
CA ARG A 7 26.55 1.23 30.08
C ARG A 7 26.17 -0.25 30.06
N GLY A 8 27.06 -1.06 29.54
CA GLY A 8 26.93 -2.52 29.54
C GLY A 8 25.82 -3.05 28.66
N ALA A 9 25.59 -2.47 27.48
CA ALA A 9 24.55 -2.97 26.55
C ALA A 9 25.00 -4.27 25.88
N ARG A 10 24.18 -5.34 26.03
CA ARG A 10 24.45 -6.70 25.55
C ARG A 10 23.29 -7.28 24.75
N THR A 11 22.34 -6.46 24.33
CA THR A 11 21.15 -6.90 23.57
C THR A 11 21.57 -7.53 22.24
N HIS A 12 21.11 -8.74 21.96
CA HIS A 12 21.41 -9.53 20.75
C HIS A 12 22.92 -9.78 20.55
N ASN A 13 23.54 -9.12 19.57
CA ASN A 13 24.96 -9.27 19.25
C ASN A 13 25.84 -8.17 19.83
N LEU A 14 25.29 -7.23 20.61
CA LEU A 14 26.08 -6.18 21.25
C LEU A 14 27.03 -6.76 22.32
N LYS A 15 28.29 -6.31 22.33
CA LYS A 15 29.36 -6.86 23.15
C LYS A 15 29.68 -5.97 24.37
N ASN A 16 28.73 -5.82 25.28
CA ASN A 16 28.88 -5.05 26.50
C ASN A 16 29.39 -3.64 26.24
N ILE A 17 28.68 -2.92 25.36
CA ILE A 17 29.12 -1.58 24.92
C ILE A 17 28.76 -0.49 25.92
N ASP A 18 29.67 0.46 26.07
CA ASP A 18 29.51 1.71 26.80
C ASP A 18 29.51 2.87 25.80
N LEU A 19 28.58 3.80 25.94
CA LEU A 19 28.41 4.88 24.97
C LEU A 19 27.76 6.10 25.61
N ASP A 20 28.25 7.29 25.22
CA ASP A 20 27.68 8.59 25.57
C ASP A 20 27.13 9.26 24.29
N ILE A 21 25.82 9.45 24.24
CA ILE A 21 25.12 10.01 23.06
C ILE A 21 24.68 11.43 23.38
N PRO A 22 25.11 12.46 22.63
CA PRO A 22 24.70 13.84 22.88
C PRO A 22 23.22 14.03 22.61
N ARG A 23 22.55 14.79 23.48
CA ARG A 23 21.14 15.17 23.32
C ARG A 23 21.01 16.40 22.41
N ASP A 24 19.79 16.60 21.89
CA ASP A 24 19.43 17.74 21.03
C ASP A 24 20.36 17.86 19.80
N LYS A 25 20.74 16.70 19.27
CA LYS A 25 21.63 16.52 18.13
C LYS A 25 21.05 15.55 17.12
N LEU A 26 21.52 15.66 15.87
CA LEU A 26 21.33 14.65 14.83
C LEU A 26 22.46 13.63 14.97
N VAL A 27 22.12 12.44 15.44
CA VAL A 27 23.06 11.34 15.66
C VAL A 27 22.80 10.25 14.62
N VAL A 28 23.83 9.87 13.87
CA VAL A 28 23.72 8.79 12.88
C VAL A 28 24.42 7.55 13.42
N ILE A 29 23.71 6.43 13.45
CA ILE A 29 24.24 5.10 13.79
C ILE A 29 24.49 4.36 12.49
N THR A 30 25.74 4.04 12.17
CA THR A 30 26.15 3.42 10.91
C THR A 30 26.97 2.15 11.16
N GLY A 31 27.39 1.47 10.10
CA GLY A 31 28.16 0.22 10.11
C GLY A 31 27.57 -0.86 9.21
N LEU A 32 28.24 -2.01 9.08
CA LEU A 32 27.83 -3.12 8.22
C LEU A 32 26.42 -3.65 8.52
N SER A 33 25.77 -4.25 7.53
CA SER A 33 24.51 -4.97 7.74
C SER A 33 24.71 -6.09 8.77
N GLY A 34 23.80 -6.17 9.78
CA GLY A 34 23.94 -7.14 10.86
C GLY A 34 25.01 -6.82 11.92
N SER A 35 25.61 -5.63 11.93
CA SER A 35 26.62 -5.23 12.94
C SER A 35 26.04 -4.94 14.33
N GLY A 36 24.72 -4.73 14.48
CA GLY A 36 24.08 -4.44 15.77
C GLY A 36 23.46 -3.04 15.87
N LYS A 37 23.39 -2.28 14.78
CA LYS A 37 22.81 -0.93 14.74
C LYS A 37 21.37 -0.87 15.28
N SER A 38 20.50 -1.71 14.72
CA SER A 38 19.09 -1.78 15.13
C SER A 38 18.95 -2.32 16.56
N SER A 39 19.83 -3.24 16.99
CA SER A 39 19.89 -3.72 18.38
C SER A 39 20.19 -2.59 19.38
N LEU A 40 21.07 -1.64 19.01
CA LEU A 40 21.32 -0.46 19.85
C LEU A 40 20.14 0.52 19.79
N ALA A 41 19.71 0.92 18.57
CA ALA A 41 18.73 1.97 18.38
C ALA A 41 17.32 1.58 18.87
N PHE A 42 16.82 0.41 18.44
CA PHE A 42 15.44 -0.01 18.67
C PHE A 42 15.31 -0.96 19.86
N ASP A 43 16.10 -2.05 19.90
CA ASP A 43 15.97 -3.08 20.93
C ASP A 43 16.59 -2.66 22.28
N THR A 44 17.40 -1.58 22.32
CA THR A 44 17.99 -1.04 23.55
C THR A 44 17.44 0.34 23.89
N LEU A 45 17.74 1.39 23.11
CA LEU A 45 17.39 2.78 23.43
C LEU A 45 15.88 3.03 23.38
N TYR A 46 15.24 2.65 22.28
CA TYR A 46 13.79 2.81 22.14
C TYR A 46 13.02 1.95 23.13
N ALA A 47 13.36 0.66 23.22
CA ALA A 47 12.68 -0.28 24.10
C ALA A 47 12.71 0.17 25.58
N GLU A 48 13.86 0.63 26.07
CA GLU A 48 13.97 1.13 27.45
C GLU A 48 13.27 2.48 27.64
N GLY A 49 13.38 3.40 26.66
CA GLY A 49 12.65 4.68 26.68
C GLY A 49 11.13 4.49 26.72
N GLN A 50 10.61 3.61 25.88
CA GLN A 50 9.19 3.22 25.86
C GLN A 50 8.76 2.55 27.17
N ARG A 51 9.56 1.61 27.68
CA ARG A 51 9.28 0.90 28.93
C ARG A 51 9.14 1.88 30.10
N ARG A 52 10.09 2.82 30.28
CA ARG A 52 10.02 3.87 31.32
C ARG A 52 8.83 4.79 31.18
N TYR A 53 8.50 5.16 29.94
CA TYR A 53 7.32 5.98 29.66
C TYR A 53 6.04 5.26 30.08
N VAL A 54 5.87 3.99 29.71
CA VAL A 54 4.69 3.18 30.08
C VAL A 54 4.65 2.92 31.59
N GLU A 55 5.79 2.75 32.27
CA GLU A 55 5.86 2.64 33.74
C GLU A 55 5.32 3.90 34.46
N SER A 56 5.46 5.06 33.84
CA SER A 56 4.95 6.33 34.38
C SER A 56 3.43 6.48 34.25
N LEU A 57 2.79 5.67 33.41
CA LEU A 57 1.34 5.70 33.15
C LEU A 57 0.54 4.96 34.22
N SER A 58 -0.79 4.91 34.04
CA SER A 58 -1.73 4.29 34.99
C SER A 58 -1.48 2.79 35.22
N THR A 59 -2.04 2.26 36.32
CA THR A 59 -1.96 0.83 36.72
C THR A 59 -2.51 -0.08 35.63
N TYR A 60 -3.47 0.37 34.82
CA TYR A 60 -4.01 -0.36 33.68
C TYR A 60 -2.97 -0.51 32.54
N ALA A 61 -2.26 0.57 32.23
CA ALA A 61 -1.19 0.54 31.22
C ALA A 61 -0.03 -0.37 31.65
N ARG A 62 0.28 -0.46 32.94
CA ARG A 62 1.30 -1.35 33.50
C ARG A 62 1.02 -2.86 33.30
N GLN A 63 -0.22 -3.27 33.10
CA GLN A 63 -0.54 -4.68 32.79
C GLN A 63 0.07 -5.12 31.46
N PHE A 64 0.30 -4.19 30.54
CA PHE A 64 0.96 -4.46 29.26
C PHE A 64 2.50 -4.50 29.37
N LEU A 65 3.09 -3.91 30.41
CA LEU A 65 4.54 -3.91 30.67
C LEU A 65 5.12 -5.29 30.93
N SER A 66 4.36 -6.20 31.54
CA SER A 66 4.82 -7.57 31.79
C SER A 66 5.12 -8.35 30.51
N MET A 67 4.70 -7.81 29.34
CA MET A 67 4.92 -8.40 28.03
C MET A 67 6.05 -7.72 27.24
N MET A 68 6.61 -6.62 27.74
CA MET A 68 7.76 -5.95 27.11
C MET A 68 9.07 -6.56 27.69
N GLU A 69 9.87 -7.12 26.81
CA GLU A 69 11.19 -7.62 27.19
C GLU A 69 12.08 -6.45 27.65
N LYS A 70 12.71 -6.61 28.81
CA LYS A 70 13.69 -5.63 29.29
C LYS A 70 14.98 -5.81 28.50
N PRO A 71 15.54 -4.74 27.90
CA PRO A 71 16.84 -4.82 27.26
C PRO A 71 17.93 -5.32 28.21
N ASP A 72 18.88 -6.09 27.71
CA ASP A 72 20.04 -6.52 28.48
C ASP A 72 21.07 -5.40 28.55
N ILE A 73 20.92 -4.55 29.58
CA ILE A 73 21.78 -3.40 29.88
C ILE A 73 22.02 -3.30 31.37
N ASP A 74 23.21 -2.83 31.75
CA ASP A 74 23.51 -2.59 33.18
C ASP A 74 22.86 -1.27 33.62
N HIS A 75 23.04 -0.19 32.86
CA HIS A 75 22.55 1.14 33.21
C HIS A 75 22.30 1.99 32.00
N ILE A 76 21.26 2.87 32.06
CA ILE A 76 21.00 3.90 31.05
C ILE A 76 20.37 5.11 31.73
N GLU A 77 20.91 6.32 31.45
CA GLU A 77 20.40 7.60 31.95
C GLU A 77 20.21 8.61 30.82
N GLY A 78 19.48 9.70 31.08
CA GLY A 78 19.29 10.81 30.15
C GLY A 78 18.27 10.57 29.03
N LEU A 79 17.52 9.44 29.05
CA LEU A 79 16.50 9.16 28.04
C LEU A 79 15.35 10.16 28.09
N SER A 80 14.98 10.72 26.94
CA SER A 80 13.72 11.44 26.70
C SER A 80 12.60 10.45 26.29
N PRO A 81 11.31 10.87 26.32
CA PRO A 81 10.24 10.11 25.68
C PRO A 81 10.61 9.76 24.25
N ALA A 82 10.55 8.48 23.89
CA ALA A 82 11.03 7.98 22.61
C ALA A 82 9.90 7.71 21.62
N ILE A 83 10.08 8.13 20.37
CA ILE A 83 9.20 7.86 19.24
C ILE A 83 9.98 7.09 18.18
N SER A 84 9.51 5.89 17.84
CA SER A 84 10.08 5.06 16.80
C SER A 84 9.35 5.23 15.47
N ILE A 85 10.12 5.36 14.39
CA ILE A 85 9.62 5.43 13.02
C ILE A 85 10.30 4.33 12.20
N GLU A 86 9.77 3.11 12.33
CA GLU A 86 10.26 1.92 11.65
C GLU A 86 9.65 1.73 10.27
N GLN A 87 10.33 0.98 9.39
CA GLN A 87 9.82 0.57 8.08
C GLN A 87 8.70 -0.47 8.15
N LYS A 88 8.70 -1.31 9.20
CA LYS A 88 7.78 -2.44 9.34
C LYS A 88 6.37 -1.94 9.68
N SER A 89 5.37 -2.54 9.04
CA SER A 89 3.93 -2.36 9.22
C SER A 89 3.28 -1.20 8.46
N THR A 90 3.00 -1.42 7.19
CA THR A 90 1.82 -0.82 6.57
C THR A 90 0.57 -1.36 7.26
N SER A 91 -0.35 -0.48 7.63
CA SER A 91 -1.65 -0.92 8.15
C SER A 91 -2.35 -1.79 7.10
N HIS A 92 -2.70 -3.02 7.44
CA HIS A 92 -3.50 -3.90 6.59
C HIS A 92 -5.00 -3.58 6.64
N ASN A 93 -5.38 -2.47 7.27
CA ASN A 93 -6.78 -2.03 7.31
C ASN A 93 -7.14 -1.37 5.97
N PRO A 94 -8.07 -1.93 5.17
CA PRO A 94 -8.45 -1.38 3.86
C PRO A 94 -9.14 -0.02 3.95
N ARG A 95 -9.54 0.41 5.15
CA ARG A 95 -10.10 1.73 5.41
C ARG A 95 -9.05 2.80 5.73
N SER A 96 -7.79 2.41 5.96
CA SER A 96 -6.71 3.37 6.17
C SER A 96 -6.25 3.98 4.85
N THR A 97 -6.19 5.30 4.80
CA THR A 97 -5.69 6.08 3.64
C THR A 97 -4.59 7.03 4.08
N VAL A 98 -3.83 7.59 3.14
CA VAL A 98 -2.87 8.65 3.42
C VAL A 98 -3.53 9.78 4.23
N GLY A 99 -4.72 10.23 3.79
CA GLY A 99 -5.45 11.30 4.47
C GLY A 99 -5.84 10.99 5.92
N THR A 100 -6.19 9.72 6.23
CA THR A 100 -6.57 9.34 7.60
C THR A 100 -5.35 9.16 8.51
N ILE A 101 -4.24 8.67 7.99
CA ILE A 101 -2.99 8.49 8.77
C ILE A 101 -2.37 9.84 9.11
N THR A 102 -2.47 10.82 8.20
CA THR A 102 -1.94 12.18 8.39
C THR A 102 -2.89 13.12 9.15
N GLU A 103 -4.07 12.65 9.51
CA GLU A 103 -5.16 13.43 10.11
C GLU A 103 -5.67 14.59 9.22
N ILE A 104 -5.12 14.76 8.02
CA ILE A 104 -5.56 15.81 7.06
C ILE A 104 -7.04 15.60 6.72
N TYR A 105 -7.47 14.35 6.60
CA TYR A 105 -8.86 14.03 6.30
C TYR A 105 -9.83 14.51 7.39
N ASP A 106 -9.42 14.51 8.65
CA ASP A 106 -10.26 14.99 9.76
C ASP A 106 -10.47 16.51 9.69
N TYR A 107 -9.42 17.25 9.34
CA TYR A 107 -9.54 18.70 9.12
C TYR A 107 -10.35 19.03 7.86
N LEU A 108 -10.23 18.23 6.80
CA LEU A 108 -11.06 18.39 5.61
C LEU A 108 -12.55 18.14 5.92
N ARG A 109 -12.88 17.09 6.66
CA ARG A 109 -14.26 16.83 7.10
C ARG A 109 -14.83 18.00 7.91
N LEU A 110 -14.01 18.57 8.80
CA LEU A 110 -14.40 19.73 9.60
C LEU A 110 -14.59 20.96 8.70
N LEU A 111 -13.72 21.21 7.74
CA LEU A 111 -13.84 22.31 6.79
C LEU A 111 -15.16 22.21 6.00
N PHE A 112 -15.42 21.05 5.39
CA PHE A 112 -16.63 20.83 4.59
C PHE A 112 -17.92 20.92 5.43
N ALA A 113 -17.90 20.48 6.69
CA ALA A 113 -19.03 20.59 7.60
C ALA A 113 -19.32 22.03 8.03
N ARG A 114 -18.31 22.91 8.08
CA ARG A 114 -18.45 24.27 8.62
C ARG A 114 -18.65 25.35 7.55
N VAL A 115 -18.02 25.19 6.39
CA VAL A 115 -18.05 26.20 5.32
C VAL A 115 -18.48 25.65 3.98
N GLY A 116 -18.87 24.38 3.89
CA GLY A 116 -19.30 23.74 2.65
C GLY A 116 -20.66 24.19 2.16
N ASP A 117 -20.81 24.35 0.85
CA ASP A 117 -22.05 24.67 0.15
C ASP A 117 -22.67 23.38 -0.40
N PRO A 118 -23.74 22.84 0.21
CA PRO A 118 -24.41 21.65 -0.30
C PRO A 118 -25.20 21.99 -1.57
N ARG A 119 -25.09 21.13 -2.59
CA ARG A 119 -25.84 21.23 -3.85
C ARG A 119 -26.68 19.99 -4.08
N CYS A 120 -27.83 20.16 -4.73
CA CYS A 120 -28.65 19.01 -5.11
C CYS A 120 -27.90 18.10 -6.09
N PRO A 121 -27.77 16.80 -5.85
CA PRO A 121 -27.08 15.86 -6.75
C PRO A 121 -27.67 15.83 -8.15
N THR A 122 -29.01 15.98 -8.27
CA THR A 122 -29.74 15.88 -9.54
C THR A 122 -29.80 17.21 -10.28
N HIS A 123 -29.97 18.35 -9.58
CA HIS A 123 -30.25 19.66 -10.19
C HIS A 123 -29.05 20.64 -10.09
N GLY A 124 -28.03 20.34 -9.28
CA GLY A 124 -26.88 21.23 -9.09
C GLY A 124 -27.20 22.54 -8.33
N VAL A 125 -28.44 22.75 -7.91
CA VAL A 125 -28.86 23.96 -7.19
C VAL A 125 -28.32 23.92 -5.76
N THR A 126 -27.80 25.06 -5.28
CA THR A 126 -27.33 25.22 -3.90
C THR A 126 -28.49 25.09 -2.93
N LEU A 127 -28.35 24.21 -1.96
CA LEU A 127 -29.32 23.99 -0.89
C LEU A 127 -29.06 24.99 0.24
N LYS A 128 -30.10 25.73 0.66
CA LYS A 128 -30.01 26.72 1.75
C LYS A 128 -31.02 26.39 2.83
N ALA A 129 -30.54 26.28 4.06
CA ALA A 129 -31.41 26.24 5.24
C ALA A 129 -31.72 27.68 5.68
N GLN A 130 -32.99 27.97 5.91
CA GLN A 130 -33.48 29.27 6.35
C GLN A 130 -34.05 29.13 7.75
N THR A 131 -33.81 30.13 8.61
CA THR A 131 -34.51 30.22 9.91
C THR A 131 -35.94 30.71 9.71
N VAL A 132 -36.83 30.33 10.60
CA VAL A 132 -38.25 30.84 10.58
C VAL A 132 -38.28 32.37 10.49
N THR A 133 -37.39 33.05 11.19
CA THR A 133 -37.29 34.53 11.13
C THR A 133 -36.97 35.01 9.72
N GLN A 134 -36.01 34.36 9.03
CA GLN A 134 -35.64 34.71 7.65
C GLN A 134 -36.78 34.44 6.66
N MET A 135 -37.52 33.34 6.86
CA MET A 135 -38.72 33.01 6.05
C MET A 135 -39.79 34.06 6.22
N VAL A 136 -40.10 34.47 7.46
CA VAL A 136 -41.06 35.52 7.78
C VAL A 136 -40.62 36.85 7.18
N ASP A 137 -39.39 37.27 7.38
CA ASP A 137 -38.87 38.54 6.85
C ASP A 137 -38.91 38.56 5.29
N ALA A 138 -38.66 37.43 4.65
CA ALA A 138 -38.76 37.29 3.17
C ALA A 138 -40.21 37.43 2.67
N VAL A 139 -41.20 36.91 3.41
CA VAL A 139 -42.62 37.05 3.08
C VAL A 139 -43.08 38.47 3.33
N LEU A 140 -42.67 39.12 4.41
CA LEU A 140 -42.99 40.50 4.69
C LEU A 140 -42.36 41.51 3.74
N ALA A 141 -41.28 41.15 3.06
CA ALA A 141 -40.68 41.95 1.99
C ALA A 141 -41.50 41.97 0.67
N LEU A 142 -42.52 41.12 0.53
CA LEU A 142 -43.41 41.12 -0.62
C LEU A 142 -44.35 42.33 -0.59
N PRO A 143 -44.96 42.75 -1.73
CA PRO A 143 -45.81 43.93 -1.78
C PRO A 143 -46.95 43.87 -0.76
N GLU A 144 -47.12 44.93 0.00
CA GLU A 144 -48.20 45.06 1.00
C GLU A 144 -49.59 44.84 0.38
N GLY A 145 -50.45 44.09 1.06
CA GLY A 145 -51.76 43.74 0.57
C GLY A 145 -51.86 42.49 -0.29
N SER A 146 -50.73 41.88 -0.65
CA SER A 146 -50.70 40.63 -1.43
C SER A 146 -51.45 39.52 -0.67
N LYS A 147 -52.37 38.84 -1.34
CA LYS A 147 -53.14 37.70 -0.82
C LYS A 147 -52.37 36.42 -1.03
N LEU A 148 -51.85 35.82 0.04
CA LEU A 148 -51.02 34.66 0.00
C LEU A 148 -51.56 33.51 0.85
N MET A 149 -51.15 32.27 0.53
CA MET A 149 -51.40 31.12 1.37
C MET A 149 -50.04 30.43 1.70
N LEU A 150 -49.90 30.03 2.97
CA LEU A 150 -48.81 29.20 3.45
C LEU A 150 -49.22 27.73 3.34
N LEU A 151 -48.42 26.99 2.66
CA LEU A 151 -48.63 25.59 2.30
C LEU A 151 -47.59 24.69 2.92
N ALA A 152 -48.05 23.52 3.40
CA ALA A 152 -47.17 22.43 3.83
C ALA A 152 -47.27 21.29 2.80
N PRO A 153 -46.21 21.09 1.96
CA PRO A 153 -46.27 20.08 0.89
C PRO A 153 -45.98 18.68 1.45
N VAL A 154 -47.06 17.95 1.77
CA VAL A 154 -47.02 16.62 2.39
C VAL A 154 -46.84 15.45 1.39
N VAL A 155 -47.25 15.62 0.14
CA VAL A 155 -47.01 14.65 -0.95
C VAL A 155 -46.49 15.39 -2.19
N ARG A 156 -45.33 14.97 -2.68
CA ARG A 156 -44.71 15.53 -3.88
C ARG A 156 -44.46 14.41 -4.91
N ASP A 157 -45.15 14.52 -6.07
CA ASP A 157 -44.96 13.64 -7.23
C ASP A 157 -44.96 12.12 -6.93
N ARG A 158 -45.77 11.68 -5.95
CA ARG A 158 -45.92 10.26 -5.61
C ARG A 158 -47.23 9.70 -6.16
N LYS A 159 -47.15 8.44 -6.64
CA LYS A 159 -48.33 7.69 -7.07
C LYS A 159 -49.11 7.15 -5.86
N GLY A 160 -50.44 7.17 -5.91
CA GLY A 160 -51.28 6.60 -4.87
C GLY A 160 -52.53 7.39 -4.63
N GLU A 161 -53.49 6.83 -3.88
CA GLU A 161 -54.73 7.51 -3.49
C GLU A 161 -54.54 8.41 -2.28
N HIS A 162 -53.47 8.20 -1.50
CA HIS A 162 -53.05 8.98 -0.33
C HIS A 162 -54.12 9.17 0.76
N LEU A 163 -55.08 8.25 0.88
CA LEU A 163 -56.21 8.34 1.83
C LEU A 163 -55.75 8.57 3.28
N HIS A 164 -54.68 7.83 3.70
CA HIS A 164 -54.13 7.98 5.03
C HIS A 164 -53.61 9.39 5.33
N VAL A 165 -53.08 10.11 4.31
CA VAL A 165 -52.61 11.51 4.47
C VAL A 165 -53.77 12.42 4.77
N PHE A 166 -54.88 12.29 4.05
CA PHE A 166 -56.07 13.09 4.28
C PHE A 166 -56.70 12.80 5.64
N GLU A 167 -56.70 11.53 6.09
CA GLU A 167 -57.18 11.17 7.43
C GLU A 167 -56.30 11.78 8.54
N GLN A 168 -54.98 11.73 8.39
CA GLN A 168 -54.04 12.33 9.33
C GLN A 168 -54.22 13.85 9.41
N MET A 169 -54.36 14.55 8.28
CA MET A 169 -54.54 15.99 8.24
C MET A 169 -55.90 16.43 8.85
N ARG A 170 -56.94 15.62 8.64
CA ARG A 170 -58.27 15.83 9.27
C ARG A 170 -58.17 15.66 10.80
N ALA A 171 -57.49 14.62 11.26
CA ALA A 171 -57.25 14.40 12.68
C ALA A 171 -56.42 15.52 13.34
N ALA A 172 -55.48 16.12 12.59
CA ALA A 172 -54.68 17.27 13.01
C ALA A 172 -55.46 18.62 13.00
N GLY A 173 -56.74 18.65 12.53
CA GLY A 173 -57.61 19.82 12.54
C GLY A 173 -57.46 20.74 11.32
N PHE A 174 -56.81 20.34 10.25
CA PHE A 174 -56.75 21.13 9.02
C PHE A 174 -58.07 21.05 8.25
N ILE A 175 -58.42 22.17 7.59
CA ILE A 175 -59.67 22.30 6.88
C ILE A 175 -59.50 22.18 5.37
N ARG A 176 -58.36 22.58 4.82
CA ARG A 176 -58.12 22.68 3.37
C ARG A 176 -56.80 22.06 2.93
N VAL A 177 -56.84 21.48 1.74
CA VAL A 177 -55.67 20.99 1.04
C VAL A 177 -55.67 21.52 -0.38
N ARG A 178 -54.49 21.65 -0.97
CA ARG A 178 -54.33 21.89 -2.39
C ARG A 178 -53.89 20.58 -3.02
N VAL A 179 -54.70 20.05 -3.93
CA VAL A 179 -54.43 18.81 -4.64
C VAL A 179 -54.20 19.14 -6.11
N ASP A 180 -53.04 18.81 -6.64
CA ASP A 180 -52.62 19.05 -8.05
C ASP A 180 -52.90 20.52 -8.48
N GLY A 181 -52.65 21.48 -7.58
CA GLY A 181 -52.82 22.92 -7.80
C GLY A 181 -54.21 23.49 -7.44
N ILE A 182 -55.21 22.64 -7.19
CA ILE A 182 -56.58 23.07 -6.85
C ILE A 182 -56.80 23.01 -5.34
N VAL A 183 -57.25 24.10 -4.74
CA VAL A 183 -57.57 24.15 -3.32
C VAL A 183 -59.00 23.60 -3.11
N VAL A 184 -59.12 22.59 -2.27
CA VAL A 184 -60.38 21.91 -1.92
C VAL A 184 -60.50 21.78 -0.40
N ASP A 185 -61.72 21.73 0.11
CA ASP A 185 -61.94 21.40 1.53
C ASP A 185 -61.67 19.93 1.77
N LEU A 186 -61.09 19.57 2.92
CA LEU A 186 -60.60 18.21 3.23
C LEU A 186 -61.73 17.17 3.23
N ASP A 187 -62.99 17.61 3.39
CA ASP A 187 -64.17 16.74 3.34
C ASP A 187 -64.65 16.48 1.90
N ASP A 188 -64.28 17.34 0.94
CA ASP A 188 -64.68 17.27 -0.47
C ASP A 188 -63.55 16.81 -1.40
N VAL A 189 -62.47 16.21 -0.89
CA VAL A 189 -61.35 15.73 -1.69
C VAL A 189 -61.80 14.60 -2.64
N PRO A 190 -61.57 14.75 -3.94
CA PRO A 190 -61.91 13.69 -4.91
C PRO A 190 -61.01 12.48 -4.74
N THR A 191 -61.50 11.30 -5.09
CA THR A 191 -60.71 10.08 -5.11
C THR A 191 -59.59 10.21 -6.15
N LEU A 192 -58.32 10.06 -5.72
CA LEU A 192 -57.16 10.23 -6.57
C LEU A 192 -56.84 8.94 -7.36
N ASP A 193 -56.27 9.11 -8.55
CA ASP A 193 -55.91 7.99 -9.44
C ASP A 193 -54.63 7.33 -8.93
N LYS A 194 -54.69 6.03 -8.54
CA LYS A 194 -53.52 5.23 -8.08
C LYS A 194 -52.32 5.22 -9.03
N LYS A 195 -52.52 5.44 -10.32
CA LYS A 195 -51.49 5.34 -11.36
C LYS A 195 -50.82 6.67 -11.69
N LYS A 196 -51.45 7.78 -11.29
CA LYS A 196 -50.91 9.13 -11.51
C LYS A 196 -50.07 9.59 -10.33
N LYS A 197 -49.14 10.48 -10.62
CA LYS A 197 -48.41 11.21 -9.59
C LYS A 197 -49.24 12.37 -9.13
N HIS A 198 -49.33 12.57 -7.85
CA HIS A 198 -50.11 13.64 -7.23
C HIS A 198 -49.21 14.52 -6.36
N ARG A 199 -49.57 15.79 -6.28
CA ARG A 199 -49.03 16.77 -5.36
C ARG A 199 -50.12 17.18 -4.36
N ILE A 200 -49.86 17.04 -3.06
CA ILE A 200 -50.82 17.41 -2.01
C ILE A 200 -50.11 18.35 -1.04
N ASP A 201 -50.60 19.56 -0.93
CA ASP A 201 -50.11 20.57 0.01
C ASP A 201 -51.24 20.89 1.01
N VAL A 202 -50.96 20.91 2.29
CA VAL A 202 -51.87 21.35 3.34
C VAL A 202 -51.88 22.88 3.39
N VAL A 203 -53.06 23.52 3.41
CA VAL A 203 -53.15 24.98 3.58
C VAL A 203 -53.11 25.28 5.06
N VAL A 204 -51.94 25.73 5.55
CA VAL A 204 -51.71 26.01 6.95
C VAL A 204 -52.29 27.38 7.34
N ASP A 205 -52.04 28.41 6.51
CA ASP A 205 -52.56 29.76 6.78
C ASP A 205 -52.90 30.49 5.46
N ARG A 206 -53.79 31.48 5.55
CA ARG A 206 -54.21 32.40 4.46
C ARG A 206 -54.21 33.81 4.98
N PHE A 207 -53.39 34.67 4.39
CA PHE A 207 -53.18 36.02 4.92
C PHE A 207 -53.01 37.06 3.78
N LYS A 208 -53.09 38.32 4.17
CA LYS A 208 -52.64 39.45 3.36
C LYS A 208 -51.38 40.01 3.99
N VAL A 209 -50.33 40.27 3.19
CA VAL A 209 -49.08 40.81 3.68
C VAL A 209 -49.29 42.14 4.39
N ARG A 210 -48.89 42.21 5.66
CA ARG A 210 -48.93 43.41 6.55
C ARG A 210 -47.86 43.23 7.63
N ASP A 211 -47.27 44.31 8.11
CA ASP A 211 -46.19 44.30 9.11
C ASP A 211 -46.57 43.70 10.47
N ASP A 212 -47.89 43.73 10.83
CA ASP A 212 -48.40 43.22 12.13
C ASP A 212 -48.51 41.68 12.18
N LEU A 213 -48.20 40.96 11.08
CA LEU A 213 -48.35 39.49 11.00
C LEU A 213 -47.13 38.71 11.46
N LYS A 214 -46.05 39.34 11.89
CA LYS A 214 -44.78 38.71 12.17
C LYS A 214 -44.84 37.49 13.10
N LEU A 215 -45.54 37.62 14.22
CA LEU A 215 -45.69 36.51 15.18
C LEU A 215 -46.56 35.37 14.62
N ARG A 216 -47.70 35.71 14.02
CA ARG A 216 -48.63 34.72 13.42
C ARG A 216 -47.94 33.93 12.29
N LEU A 217 -47.22 34.61 11.44
CA LEU A 217 -46.45 33.93 10.35
C LEU A 217 -45.38 33.00 10.91
N ALA A 218 -44.72 33.38 12.00
CA ALA A 218 -43.71 32.51 12.64
C ALA A 218 -44.36 31.21 13.14
N GLU A 219 -45.48 31.30 13.88
CA GLU A 219 -46.22 30.12 14.37
C GLU A 219 -46.76 29.25 13.19
N SER A 220 -47.24 29.90 12.14
CA SER A 220 -47.73 29.21 10.95
C SER A 220 -46.60 28.50 10.18
N PHE A 221 -45.41 29.11 10.07
CA PHE A 221 -44.24 28.49 9.51
C PHE A 221 -43.77 27.32 10.35
N GLU A 222 -43.68 27.44 11.69
CA GLU A 222 -43.35 26.33 12.57
C GLU A 222 -44.26 25.14 12.35
N THR A 223 -45.57 25.37 12.32
CA THR A 223 -46.59 24.34 12.03
C THR A 223 -46.38 23.70 10.64
N ALA A 224 -46.12 24.49 9.61
CA ALA A 224 -45.89 23.97 8.28
C ALA A 224 -44.62 23.12 8.17
N LEU A 225 -43.56 23.57 8.85
CA LEU A 225 -42.26 22.87 8.86
C LEU A 225 -42.32 21.56 9.63
N GLU A 226 -43.07 21.50 10.76
CA GLU A 226 -43.30 20.25 11.51
C GLU A 226 -44.03 19.19 10.68
N LEU A 227 -45.04 19.61 9.88
CA LEU A 227 -45.84 18.72 9.06
C LEU A 227 -45.06 18.09 7.89
N THR A 228 -44.04 18.77 7.38
CA THR A 228 -43.38 18.44 6.13
C THR A 228 -41.91 18.11 6.32
N ASP A 229 -41.48 17.91 7.55
CA ASP A 229 -40.10 17.63 7.88
C ASP A 229 -39.12 18.73 7.41
N GLY A 230 -39.58 20.00 7.55
CA GLY A 230 -38.75 21.18 7.37
C GLY A 230 -38.93 21.95 6.05
N VAL A 231 -40.01 21.76 5.32
CA VAL A 231 -40.27 22.49 4.07
C VAL A 231 -41.64 23.21 4.13
N ALA A 232 -41.69 24.47 3.71
CA ALA A 232 -42.92 25.23 3.53
C ALA A 232 -42.96 25.95 2.20
N ALA A 233 -44.11 26.30 1.70
CA ALA A 233 -44.29 27.04 0.46
C ALA A 233 -45.23 28.19 0.63
N ILE A 234 -44.99 29.30 -0.05
CA ILE A 234 -45.92 30.43 -0.18
C ILE A 234 -46.40 30.47 -1.63
N ALA A 235 -47.71 30.57 -1.79
CA ALA A 235 -48.33 30.70 -3.08
C ALA A 235 -49.42 31.79 -3.06
N PRO A 236 -49.68 32.49 -4.20
CA PRO A 236 -50.77 33.44 -4.31
C PRO A 236 -52.13 32.71 -4.19
N MET A 237 -53.12 33.39 -3.61
CA MET A 237 -54.47 32.86 -3.47
C MET A 237 -55.27 32.88 -4.75
N GLU A 238 -54.87 33.76 -5.69
CA GLU A 238 -55.57 33.96 -6.99
C GLU A 238 -54.50 34.23 -8.08
N GLY A 239 -54.56 33.53 -9.23
CA GLY A 239 -53.68 33.73 -10.40
C GLY A 239 -52.49 32.75 -10.44
N ASP A 240 -51.73 32.77 -11.59
CA ASP A 240 -50.57 31.91 -11.86
C ASP A 240 -49.24 32.56 -11.40
N GLY A 241 -49.23 33.12 -10.17
CA GLY A 241 -47.98 33.67 -9.62
C GLY A 241 -47.00 32.59 -9.17
N GLU A 242 -45.72 32.94 -9.19
CA GLU A 242 -44.64 32.02 -8.79
C GLU A 242 -44.77 31.59 -7.31
N GLU A 243 -44.67 30.30 -7.07
CA GLU A 243 -44.62 29.70 -5.77
C GLU A 243 -43.20 29.83 -5.20
N THR A 244 -43.08 30.35 -3.97
CA THR A 244 -41.80 30.47 -3.28
C THR A 244 -41.69 29.37 -2.23
N LEU A 245 -40.68 28.54 -2.37
CA LEU A 245 -40.35 27.47 -1.45
C LEU A 245 -39.36 27.96 -0.37
N PHE A 246 -39.65 27.59 0.88
CA PHE A 246 -38.80 27.81 2.04
C PHE A 246 -38.41 26.46 2.63
N SER A 247 -37.21 26.37 3.17
CA SER A 247 -36.75 25.16 3.82
C SER A 247 -35.93 25.49 5.08
N ALA A 248 -36.30 24.86 6.18
CA ALA A 248 -35.51 24.88 7.41
C ALA A 248 -34.33 23.91 7.36
N ARG A 249 -34.30 23.02 6.37
CA ARG A 249 -33.24 22.09 6.07
C ARG A 249 -32.62 22.42 4.71
N TYR A 250 -31.46 21.82 4.41
CA TYR A 250 -30.83 21.92 3.10
C TYR A 250 -31.65 21.12 2.08
N ALA A 251 -32.73 21.66 1.52
CA ALA A 251 -33.63 20.96 0.61
C ALA A 251 -33.64 21.58 -0.78
N CYS A 252 -33.76 20.72 -1.78
CA CYS A 252 -33.89 21.11 -3.18
C CYS A 252 -35.31 21.54 -3.51
N PRO A 253 -35.53 22.76 -4.02
CA PRO A 253 -36.86 23.23 -4.37
C PRO A 253 -37.54 22.43 -5.51
N SER A 254 -36.73 21.79 -6.40
CA SER A 254 -37.22 21.07 -7.57
C SER A 254 -37.63 19.63 -7.29
N CYS A 255 -36.83 18.86 -6.54
CA CYS A 255 -37.06 17.43 -6.31
C CYS A 255 -37.33 17.05 -4.85
N GLY A 256 -37.16 17.97 -3.92
CA GLY A 256 -37.35 17.71 -2.50
C GLY A 256 -36.21 16.92 -1.83
N HIS A 257 -35.12 16.63 -2.57
CA HIS A 257 -33.93 16.03 -1.97
C HIS A 257 -33.41 16.94 -0.86
N SER A 258 -33.18 16.40 0.35
CA SER A 258 -32.76 17.17 1.51
C SER A 258 -31.58 16.52 2.23
N ILE A 259 -30.68 17.35 2.71
CA ILE A 259 -29.60 16.99 3.61
C ILE A 259 -29.96 17.55 4.99
N ASP A 260 -30.02 16.69 6.03
CA ASP A 260 -30.51 17.09 7.35
C ASP A 260 -29.58 18.11 8.00
N GLU A 261 -28.28 17.80 8.11
CA GLU A 261 -27.28 18.67 8.70
C GLU A 261 -25.89 18.38 8.13
N LEU A 262 -25.09 19.43 7.95
CA LEU A 262 -23.67 19.29 7.56
C LEU A 262 -22.81 19.02 8.79
N GLU A 263 -22.70 17.75 9.18
CA GLU A 263 -21.83 17.32 10.28
C GLU A 263 -20.57 16.64 9.78
N PRO A 264 -19.45 16.66 10.53
CA PRO A 264 -18.22 15.95 10.13
C PRO A 264 -18.41 14.43 9.88
N ARG A 265 -19.42 13.81 10.52
CA ARG A 265 -19.74 12.38 10.30
C ARG A 265 -20.27 12.10 8.89
N LEU A 266 -20.96 13.04 8.25
CA LEU A 266 -21.43 12.93 6.87
C LEU A 266 -20.27 12.76 5.88
N PHE A 267 -19.11 13.34 6.15
CA PHE A 267 -17.93 13.27 5.33
C PHE A 267 -16.97 12.13 5.71
N SER A 268 -17.42 11.20 6.58
CA SER A 268 -16.60 10.06 7.02
C SER A 268 -17.03 8.78 6.33
N PHE A 269 -16.16 8.20 5.54
CA PHE A 269 -16.39 6.87 4.94
C PHE A 269 -16.29 5.71 5.96
N ASN A 270 -15.88 5.99 7.21
CA ASN A 270 -15.87 5.04 8.33
C ASN A 270 -17.15 5.13 9.18
N ASN A 271 -18.05 6.06 8.87
CA ASN A 271 -19.34 6.24 9.55
C ASN A 271 -20.48 5.87 8.59
N PRO A 272 -21.50 5.11 9.02
CA PRO A 272 -22.63 4.75 8.17
C PRO A 272 -23.35 5.94 7.51
N ALA A 273 -23.39 7.12 8.17
CA ALA A 273 -24.02 8.32 7.63
C ALA A 273 -23.31 8.87 6.39
N GLY A 274 -21.97 8.70 6.30
CA GLY A 274 -21.17 9.23 5.21
C GLY A 274 -20.64 8.17 4.23
N ALA A 275 -20.67 6.90 4.62
CA ALA A 275 -20.19 5.81 3.80
C ALA A 275 -21.14 5.51 2.63
N CYS A 276 -20.58 5.15 1.49
CA CYS A 276 -21.37 4.58 0.40
C CYS A 276 -22.00 3.25 0.85
N SER A 277 -23.31 3.13 0.79
CA SER A 277 -24.06 1.95 1.24
C SER A 277 -23.78 0.68 0.43
N SER A 278 -23.30 0.81 -0.80
CA SER A 278 -22.98 -0.34 -1.67
C SER A 278 -21.63 -1.00 -1.36
N CYS A 279 -20.65 -0.25 -0.90
CA CYS A 279 -19.31 -0.75 -0.58
C CYS A 279 -18.89 -0.53 0.87
N ASP A 280 -19.81 -0.11 1.73
CA ASP A 280 -19.58 0.18 3.15
C ASP A 280 -18.35 1.07 3.40
N GLY A 281 -18.14 2.06 2.53
CA GLY A 281 -17.02 2.99 2.61
C GLY A 281 -15.66 2.43 2.15
N LEU A 282 -15.60 1.25 1.55
CA LEU A 282 -14.36 0.67 1.04
C LEU A 282 -13.91 1.28 -0.29
N GLY A 283 -14.84 1.85 -1.08
CA GLY A 283 -14.57 2.40 -2.39
C GLY A 283 -14.39 1.34 -3.49
N VAL A 284 -14.27 0.10 -3.11
CA VAL A 284 -14.08 -1.06 -4.01
C VAL A 284 -15.08 -2.15 -3.69
N THR A 285 -15.43 -2.93 -4.70
CA THR A 285 -16.20 -4.16 -4.54
C THR A 285 -15.32 -5.35 -4.92
N GLN A 286 -15.39 -6.40 -4.12
CA GLN A 286 -14.72 -7.65 -4.40
C GLN A 286 -15.65 -8.54 -5.23
N PHE A 287 -15.10 -9.19 -6.23
CA PHE A 287 -15.83 -10.13 -7.06
C PHE A 287 -14.90 -11.25 -7.55
N PHE A 288 -15.46 -12.42 -7.83
CA PHE A 288 -14.71 -13.48 -8.46
C PHE A 288 -14.52 -13.17 -9.94
N ASP A 289 -13.27 -13.01 -10.34
CA ASP A 289 -12.88 -12.60 -11.70
C ASP A 289 -12.91 -13.81 -12.63
N GLU A 290 -13.75 -13.74 -13.65
CA GLU A 290 -13.88 -14.80 -14.65
C GLU A 290 -12.53 -15.23 -15.24
N SER A 291 -11.65 -14.26 -15.54
CA SER A 291 -10.32 -14.53 -16.08
C SER A 291 -9.38 -15.24 -15.10
N ARG A 292 -9.66 -15.16 -13.79
CA ARG A 292 -8.92 -15.88 -12.75
C ARG A 292 -9.54 -17.23 -12.42
N VAL A 293 -10.85 -17.37 -12.59
CA VAL A 293 -11.59 -18.62 -12.38
C VAL A 293 -11.32 -19.58 -13.53
N VAL A 294 -11.35 -19.09 -14.78
CA VAL A 294 -11.00 -19.84 -15.99
C VAL A 294 -9.54 -19.59 -16.34
N LEU A 295 -8.65 -20.35 -15.70
CA LEU A 295 -7.20 -20.18 -15.87
C LEU A 295 -6.68 -20.60 -17.24
N HIS A 296 -7.29 -21.59 -17.85
CA HIS A 296 -6.88 -22.21 -19.10
C HIS A 296 -8.06 -22.28 -20.08
N PRO A 297 -8.45 -21.17 -20.71
CA PRO A 297 -9.58 -21.13 -21.64
C PRO A 297 -9.37 -22.01 -22.87
N GLU A 298 -8.12 -22.28 -23.24
CA GLU A 298 -7.69 -23.18 -24.31
C GLU A 298 -7.87 -24.66 -23.96
N ALA A 299 -7.94 -25.00 -22.66
CA ALA A 299 -8.20 -26.36 -22.16
C ALA A 299 -9.69 -26.66 -22.11
N SER A 300 -10.03 -27.94 -22.06
CA SER A 300 -11.41 -28.41 -21.83
C SER A 300 -11.77 -28.39 -20.34
N LEU A 301 -13.05 -28.44 -20.01
CA LEU A 301 -13.52 -28.57 -18.63
C LEU A 301 -12.98 -29.86 -17.97
N ALA A 302 -12.87 -30.94 -18.75
CA ALA A 302 -12.36 -32.22 -18.30
C ALA A 302 -10.84 -32.17 -17.98
N GLU A 303 -10.08 -31.33 -18.68
CA GLU A 303 -8.63 -31.15 -18.52
C GLU A 303 -8.29 -30.09 -17.47
N GLY A 304 -9.24 -29.31 -17.01
CA GLY A 304 -9.06 -28.35 -15.94
C GLY A 304 -9.04 -26.88 -16.35
N ALA A 305 -9.82 -26.48 -17.35
CA ALA A 305 -10.06 -25.08 -17.69
C ALA A 305 -10.43 -24.26 -16.45
N ILE A 306 -11.22 -24.85 -15.55
CA ILE A 306 -11.56 -24.30 -14.23
C ILE A 306 -10.93 -25.18 -13.15
N ARG A 307 -9.96 -24.64 -12.44
CA ARG A 307 -9.20 -25.37 -11.41
C ARG A 307 -10.11 -25.84 -10.27
N GLY A 308 -10.00 -27.13 -9.91
CA GLY A 308 -10.82 -27.75 -8.86
C GLY A 308 -12.21 -28.18 -9.32
N TRP A 309 -12.56 -27.98 -10.61
CA TRP A 309 -13.79 -28.44 -11.25
C TRP A 309 -13.50 -29.46 -12.39
N ASP A 310 -12.38 -30.14 -12.29
CA ASP A 310 -11.89 -31.14 -13.27
C ASP A 310 -12.04 -32.57 -12.77
N ARG A 311 -11.56 -33.54 -13.57
CA ARG A 311 -11.60 -34.97 -13.25
C ARG A 311 -10.99 -35.36 -11.91
N ARG A 312 -10.12 -34.55 -11.34
CA ARG A 312 -9.49 -34.78 -10.03
C ARG A 312 -10.45 -34.53 -8.87
N ASN A 313 -11.47 -33.71 -9.07
CA ASN A 313 -12.53 -33.48 -8.09
C ASN A 313 -13.83 -34.12 -8.55
N VAL A 314 -14.04 -35.39 -8.10
CA VAL A 314 -15.14 -36.23 -8.53
C VAL A 314 -16.50 -35.55 -8.35
N TYR A 315 -16.71 -34.82 -7.25
CA TYR A 315 -17.98 -34.17 -6.96
C TYR A 315 -18.33 -33.09 -7.99
N TYR A 316 -17.45 -32.10 -8.18
CA TYR A 316 -17.72 -31.02 -9.11
C TYR A 316 -17.70 -31.46 -10.56
N PHE A 317 -16.84 -32.43 -10.88
CA PHE A 317 -16.81 -33.01 -12.23
C PHE A 317 -18.14 -33.68 -12.62
N HIS A 318 -18.79 -34.45 -11.69
CA HIS A 318 -20.10 -35.04 -11.92
C HIS A 318 -21.21 -33.99 -12.06
N LEU A 319 -21.13 -32.86 -11.34
CA LEU A 319 -22.05 -31.74 -11.53
C LEU A 319 -21.95 -31.18 -12.96
N LEU A 320 -20.73 -30.85 -13.42
CA LEU A 320 -20.50 -30.35 -14.78
C LEU A 320 -20.94 -31.38 -15.86
N ARG A 321 -20.72 -32.67 -15.61
CA ARG A 321 -21.17 -33.75 -16.54
C ARG A 321 -22.68 -33.81 -16.63
N SER A 322 -23.40 -33.66 -15.55
CA SER A 322 -24.88 -33.63 -15.53
C SER A 322 -25.38 -32.38 -16.29
N LEU A 323 -24.74 -31.25 -16.08
CA LEU A 323 -25.00 -29.98 -16.77
C LEU A 323 -24.78 -30.13 -18.29
N SER A 324 -23.63 -30.69 -18.70
CA SER A 324 -23.30 -31.00 -20.09
C SER A 324 -24.36 -31.86 -20.76
N LYS A 325 -24.84 -32.89 -20.07
CA LYS A 325 -25.89 -33.76 -20.58
C LYS A 325 -27.21 -33.04 -20.77
N HIS A 326 -27.55 -32.13 -19.86
CA HIS A 326 -28.81 -31.37 -19.91
C HIS A 326 -28.83 -30.34 -21.04
N TYR A 327 -27.75 -29.52 -21.16
CA TYR A 327 -27.65 -28.43 -22.15
C TYR A 327 -26.99 -28.85 -23.48
N GLY A 328 -26.46 -30.07 -23.58
CA GLY A 328 -25.90 -30.61 -24.83
C GLY A 328 -24.55 -30.04 -25.25
N PHE A 329 -23.70 -29.59 -24.31
CA PHE A 329 -22.35 -29.17 -24.63
C PHE A 329 -21.31 -30.27 -24.35
N ASP A 330 -20.19 -30.21 -25.08
CA ASP A 330 -19.10 -31.18 -24.97
C ASP A 330 -18.10 -30.77 -23.90
N MET A 331 -17.84 -31.67 -22.93
CA MET A 331 -16.88 -31.46 -21.81
C MET A 331 -15.42 -31.51 -22.23
N ASP A 332 -15.12 -32.13 -23.38
CA ASP A 332 -13.74 -32.27 -23.88
C ASP A 332 -13.40 -31.19 -24.91
N LYS A 333 -14.33 -30.29 -25.23
CA LYS A 333 -14.11 -29.12 -26.07
C LYS A 333 -13.43 -27.98 -25.28
N PRO A 334 -12.45 -27.25 -25.86
CA PRO A 334 -11.87 -26.06 -25.23
C PRO A 334 -12.93 -25.09 -24.73
N PHE A 335 -12.74 -24.56 -23.51
CA PHE A 335 -13.74 -23.69 -22.86
C PHE A 335 -14.06 -22.44 -23.72
N GLU A 336 -13.05 -21.84 -24.33
CA GLU A 336 -13.19 -20.68 -25.22
C GLU A 336 -14.05 -20.96 -26.47
N LYS A 337 -14.12 -22.23 -26.91
CA LYS A 337 -14.89 -22.65 -28.07
C LYS A 337 -16.34 -23.07 -27.75
N LEU A 338 -16.70 -23.08 -26.46
CA LEU A 338 -18.10 -23.22 -26.05
C LEU A 338 -18.90 -21.96 -26.42
N SER A 339 -20.20 -22.12 -26.66
CA SER A 339 -21.06 -20.94 -26.90
C SER A 339 -21.12 -20.04 -25.68
N GLN A 340 -21.32 -18.73 -25.87
CA GLN A 340 -21.43 -17.78 -24.76
C GLN A 340 -22.50 -18.22 -23.76
N LYS A 341 -23.68 -18.66 -24.24
CA LYS A 341 -24.74 -19.19 -23.40
C LYS A 341 -24.29 -20.35 -22.50
N HIS A 342 -23.51 -21.29 -23.02
CA HIS A 342 -22.99 -22.40 -22.22
C HIS A 342 -21.95 -21.94 -21.20
N ARG A 343 -21.07 -21.01 -21.56
CA ARG A 343 -20.11 -20.40 -20.63
C ARG A 343 -20.82 -19.67 -19.49
N ASP A 344 -21.85 -18.89 -19.80
CA ASP A 344 -22.61 -18.15 -18.79
C ASP A 344 -23.33 -19.10 -17.82
N ILE A 345 -23.95 -20.16 -18.32
CA ILE A 345 -24.59 -21.20 -17.48
C ILE A 345 -23.57 -21.87 -16.56
N ILE A 346 -22.38 -22.21 -17.06
CA ILE A 346 -21.33 -22.84 -16.25
C ILE A 346 -20.85 -21.89 -15.16
N LEU A 347 -20.60 -20.62 -15.50
CA LEU A 347 -20.03 -19.65 -14.58
C LEU A 347 -21.06 -19.07 -13.61
N TYR A 348 -22.26 -18.74 -14.07
CA TYR A 348 -23.23 -17.97 -13.30
C TYR A 348 -24.49 -18.75 -12.90
N GLY A 349 -24.70 -19.94 -13.46
CA GLY A 349 -25.80 -20.84 -13.08
C GLY A 349 -26.94 -20.95 -14.08
N SER A 350 -27.95 -21.77 -13.73
CA SER A 350 -29.08 -22.16 -14.60
C SER A 350 -30.29 -21.22 -14.54
N ASP A 351 -30.14 -20.00 -13.98
CA ASP A 351 -31.18 -18.95 -13.90
C ASP A 351 -32.57 -19.48 -13.44
N GLY A 352 -32.56 -20.28 -12.35
CA GLY A 352 -33.77 -20.82 -11.77
C GLY A 352 -34.26 -22.17 -12.38
N GLU A 353 -33.67 -22.66 -13.50
CA GLU A 353 -34.02 -23.95 -14.07
C GLU A 353 -33.51 -25.10 -13.21
N GLU A 354 -34.43 -26.02 -12.83
CA GLU A 354 -34.10 -27.23 -12.09
C GLU A 354 -33.53 -28.32 -13.01
N ILE A 355 -32.33 -28.79 -12.70
CA ILE A 355 -31.58 -29.79 -13.46
C ILE A 355 -31.45 -31.07 -12.65
N GLU A 356 -31.53 -32.23 -13.29
CA GLU A 356 -31.30 -33.54 -12.66
C GLU A 356 -29.80 -33.84 -12.56
N PHE A 357 -29.24 -33.77 -11.34
CA PHE A 357 -27.87 -34.12 -11.05
C PHE A 357 -27.71 -35.55 -10.55
N SER A 358 -26.67 -36.22 -11.02
CA SER A 358 -26.28 -37.54 -10.58
C SER A 358 -25.12 -37.47 -9.59
N TYR A 359 -25.29 -37.99 -8.40
CA TYR A 359 -24.30 -38.06 -7.34
C TYR A 359 -23.87 -39.48 -7.07
N VAL A 360 -22.60 -39.66 -6.72
CA VAL A 360 -22.04 -40.97 -6.32
C VAL A 360 -21.71 -40.90 -4.82
N ASN A 361 -22.25 -41.79 -4.01
CA ASN A 361 -21.90 -41.88 -2.60
C ASN A 361 -20.58 -42.67 -2.40
N ASP A 362 -20.04 -42.67 -1.17
CA ASP A 362 -18.80 -43.39 -0.82
C ASP A 362 -18.84 -44.89 -1.08
N ARG A 363 -20.01 -45.46 -1.26
CA ARG A 363 -20.28 -46.89 -1.58
C ARG A 363 -20.43 -47.14 -3.08
N GLY A 364 -20.22 -46.10 -3.94
CA GLY A 364 -20.36 -46.23 -5.38
C GLY A 364 -21.79 -46.21 -5.92
N THR A 365 -22.82 -46.02 -5.07
CA THR A 365 -24.21 -45.97 -5.50
C THR A 365 -24.56 -44.63 -6.09
N VAL A 366 -25.16 -44.59 -7.28
CA VAL A 366 -25.61 -43.38 -7.97
C VAL A 366 -27.03 -43.04 -7.51
N PHE A 367 -27.24 -41.82 -7.01
CA PHE A 367 -28.58 -41.28 -6.74
C PHE A 367 -28.78 -39.97 -7.49
N LYS A 368 -30.03 -39.68 -7.81
CA LYS A 368 -30.38 -38.49 -8.59
C LYS A 368 -31.13 -37.48 -7.72
N ARG A 369 -30.85 -36.22 -7.89
CA ARG A 369 -31.52 -35.10 -7.24
C ARG A 369 -31.75 -33.96 -8.21
N ARG A 370 -32.93 -33.33 -8.16
CA ARG A 370 -33.21 -32.11 -8.93
C ARG A 370 -33.00 -30.88 -8.07
N HIS A 371 -32.26 -29.94 -8.59
CA HIS A 371 -32.08 -28.61 -8.02
C HIS A 371 -31.55 -27.64 -9.07
N VAL A 372 -31.59 -26.34 -8.75
CA VAL A 372 -31.00 -25.27 -9.57
C VAL A 372 -29.50 -25.34 -9.47
N PHE A 373 -28.78 -25.15 -10.57
CA PHE A 373 -27.33 -25.03 -10.58
C PHE A 373 -26.96 -23.59 -10.26
N GLU A 374 -26.23 -23.39 -9.16
CA GLU A 374 -25.85 -22.06 -8.69
C GLU A 374 -24.76 -21.36 -9.55
N GLY A 375 -23.99 -22.11 -10.34
CA GLY A 375 -22.84 -21.62 -11.08
C GLY A 375 -21.51 -21.74 -10.30
N VAL A 376 -20.40 -21.74 -11.04
CA VAL A 376 -19.07 -21.86 -10.45
C VAL A 376 -18.72 -20.63 -9.61
N ILE A 377 -18.96 -19.44 -10.14
CA ILE A 377 -18.63 -18.15 -9.46
C ILE A 377 -19.48 -17.95 -8.21
N PRO A 378 -20.82 -18.09 -8.23
CA PRO A 378 -21.63 -18.02 -7.01
C PRO A 378 -21.26 -19.09 -5.98
N ASN A 379 -20.93 -20.31 -6.40
CA ASN A 379 -20.46 -21.36 -5.49
C ASN A 379 -19.16 -20.96 -4.79
N MET A 380 -18.17 -20.42 -5.54
CA MET A 380 -16.91 -19.95 -4.96
C MET A 380 -17.14 -18.80 -4.00
N ASP A 381 -18.01 -17.81 -4.34
CA ASP A 381 -18.33 -16.66 -3.50
C ASP A 381 -19.00 -17.09 -2.19
N ARG A 382 -20.00 -17.94 -2.27
CA ARG A 382 -20.66 -18.49 -1.09
C ARG A 382 -19.67 -19.23 -0.19
N ARG A 383 -18.84 -20.11 -0.74
CA ARG A 383 -17.82 -20.85 0.01
C ARG A 383 -16.77 -19.94 0.64
N TYR A 384 -16.38 -18.89 -0.04
CA TYR A 384 -15.43 -17.88 0.48
C TYR A 384 -15.97 -17.15 1.71
N ARG A 385 -17.27 -16.86 1.70
CA ARG A 385 -17.95 -16.17 2.82
C ARG A 385 -18.24 -17.10 3.99
N GLU A 386 -18.68 -18.33 3.72
CA GLU A 386 -19.17 -19.26 4.74
C GLU A 386 -18.09 -20.17 5.37
N THR A 387 -16.90 -20.27 4.76
CA THR A 387 -15.85 -21.18 5.27
C THR A 387 -15.22 -20.69 6.56
N GLU A 388 -15.11 -21.59 7.55
CA GLU A 388 -14.32 -21.36 8.77
C GLU A 388 -12.83 -21.70 8.58
N SER A 389 -12.46 -22.41 7.51
CA SER A 389 -11.09 -22.80 7.21
C SER A 389 -10.31 -21.67 6.56
N SER A 390 -9.29 -21.17 7.25
CA SER A 390 -8.37 -20.14 6.71
C SER A 390 -7.70 -20.61 5.41
N SER A 391 -7.29 -21.88 5.32
CA SER A 391 -6.62 -22.41 4.13
C SER A 391 -7.54 -22.46 2.90
N VAL A 392 -8.83 -22.75 3.08
CA VAL A 392 -9.83 -22.72 2.00
C VAL A 392 -10.11 -21.27 1.58
N ARG A 393 -10.19 -20.36 2.55
CA ARG A 393 -10.38 -18.94 2.27
C ARG A 393 -9.19 -18.36 1.51
N ASP A 394 -7.94 -18.68 1.88
CA ASP A 394 -6.72 -18.26 1.20
C ASP A 394 -6.64 -18.82 -0.23
N GLU A 395 -7.07 -20.06 -0.44
CA GLU A 395 -7.11 -20.64 -1.79
C GLU A 395 -8.15 -19.94 -2.68
N LEU A 396 -9.36 -19.68 -2.17
CA LEU A 396 -10.42 -18.98 -2.89
C LEU A 396 -10.10 -17.49 -3.13
N ALA A 397 -9.38 -16.84 -2.22
CA ALA A 397 -8.96 -15.45 -2.36
C ALA A 397 -8.11 -15.20 -3.62
N LYS A 398 -7.42 -16.20 -4.15
CA LYS A 398 -6.63 -16.10 -5.39
C LYS A 398 -7.47 -15.78 -6.63
N TYR A 399 -8.75 -16.10 -6.61
CA TYR A 399 -9.69 -15.88 -7.71
C TYR A 399 -10.48 -14.57 -7.58
N VAL A 400 -10.32 -13.88 -6.46
CA VAL A 400 -10.99 -12.60 -6.18
C VAL A 400 -10.20 -11.47 -6.81
N SER A 401 -10.91 -10.57 -7.49
CA SER A 401 -10.42 -9.27 -7.95
C SER A 401 -11.22 -8.15 -7.29
N THR A 402 -10.64 -6.97 -7.29
CA THR A 402 -11.29 -5.75 -6.81
C THR A 402 -11.52 -4.79 -7.96
N ALA A 403 -12.67 -4.14 -7.98
CA ALA A 403 -12.97 -3.05 -8.90
C ALA A 403 -13.50 -1.85 -8.13
N ALA A 404 -13.37 -0.66 -8.71
CA ALA A 404 -14.00 0.53 -8.14
C ALA A 404 -15.51 0.31 -7.99
N CYS A 405 -16.07 0.72 -6.86
CA CYS A 405 -17.50 0.62 -6.61
C CYS A 405 -18.26 1.43 -7.67
N LYS A 406 -19.22 0.83 -8.37
CA LYS A 406 -19.98 1.47 -9.44
C LYS A 406 -20.84 2.64 -8.98
N ILE A 407 -21.25 2.68 -7.71
CA ILE A 407 -22.10 3.74 -7.15
C ILE A 407 -21.31 4.95 -6.72
N CYS A 408 -20.21 4.75 -5.96
CA CYS A 408 -19.39 5.85 -5.50
C CYS A 408 -18.15 6.11 -6.37
N GLU A 409 -17.93 5.33 -7.42
CA GLU A 409 -16.79 5.48 -8.34
C GLU A 409 -15.42 5.51 -7.63
N GLY A 410 -15.31 4.77 -6.52
CA GLY A 410 -14.10 4.71 -5.72
C GLY A 410 -13.95 5.80 -4.65
N THR A 411 -14.87 6.77 -4.57
CA THR A 411 -14.79 7.90 -3.61
C THR A 411 -15.08 7.51 -2.16
N ARG A 412 -15.64 6.32 -1.91
CA ARG A 412 -16.00 5.77 -0.59
C ARG A 412 -17.21 6.43 0.07
N LEU A 413 -17.62 7.64 -0.37
CA LEU A 413 -18.64 8.47 0.26
C LEU A 413 -20.02 8.28 -0.36
N CYS A 414 -21.08 8.56 0.44
CA CYS A 414 -22.45 8.65 -0.03
C CYS A 414 -22.63 9.84 -0.99
N GLU A 415 -23.77 9.88 -1.68
CA GLU A 415 -24.06 10.90 -2.71
C GLU A 415 -24.15 12.32 -2.10
N ASP A 416 -24.75 12.46 -0.93
CA ASP A 416 -24.89 13.73 -0.23
C ASP A 416 -23.52 14.35 0.10
N ALA A 417 -22.61 13.55 0.67
CA ALA A 417 -21.26 13.99 1.00
C ALA A 417 -20.44 14.40 -0.23
N ARG A 418 -20.68 13.76 -1.38
CA ARG A 418 -20.04 14.10 -2.66
C ARG A 418 -20.61 15.36 -3.32
N SER A 419 -21.78 15.82 -2.86
CA SER A 419 -22.50 16.96 -3.43
C SER A 419 -22.32 18.25 -2.61
N VAL A 420 -21.35 18.28 -1.69
CA VAL A 420 -20.96 19.48 -0.95
C VAL A 420 -19.67 20.05 -1.52
N PHE A 421 -19.59 21.36 -1.65
CA PHE A 421 -18.51 22.09 -2.31
C PHE A 421 -17.87 23.11 -1.36
N VAL A 422 -16.57 23.27 -1.47
CA VAL A 422 -15.80 24.40 -0.93
C VAL A 422 -15.02 24.98 -2.10
N ASP A 423 -15.28 26.25 -2.44
CA ASP A 423 -14.68 26.93 -3.60
C ASP A 423 -14.78 26.06 -4.88
N ASP A 424 -16.00 25.61 -5.21
CA ASP A 424 -16.34 24.74 -6.34
C ASP A 424 -15.64 23.38 -6.40
N ARG A 425 -15.01 22.95 -5.32
CA ARG A 425 -14.36 21.65 -5.19
C ARG A 425 -15.08 20.74 -4.20
N THR A 426 -15.24 19.48 -4.55
CA THR A 426 -15.78 18.44 -3.64
C THR A 426 -14.66 17.80 -2.82
N LEU A 427 -15.01 17.20 -1.68
CA LEU A 427 -14.05 16.46 -0.86
C LEU A 427 -13.32 15.35 -1.64
N PRO A 428 -13.99 14.49 -2.44
CA PRO A 428 -13.30 13.52 -3.28
C PRO A 428 -12.35 14.16 -4.30
N SER A 429 -12.70 15.29 -4.91
CA SER A 429 -11.81 15.96 -5.87
C SER A 429 -10.52 16.45 -5.21
N ILE A 430 -10.60 16.97 -3.99
CA ILE A 430 -9.43 17.40 -3.20
C ILE A 430 -8.59 16.20 -2.78
N THR A 431 -9.20 15.13 -2.28
CA THR A 431 -8.46 13.95 -1.81
C THR A 431 -7.82 13.15 -2.94
N SER A 432 -8.27 13.30 -4.17
CA SER A 432 -7.67 12.69 -5.38
C SER A 432 -6.58 13.52 -6.02
N MET A 433 -6.40 14.78 -5.60
CA MET A 433 -5.27 15.60 -6.06
C MET A 433 -3.94 15.09 -5.50
N PRO A 434 -2.83 15.21 -6.24
CA PRO A 434 -1.50 15.13 -5.67
C PRO A 434 -1.32 16.11 -4.52
N VAL A 435 -0.62 15.70 -3.47
CA VAL A 435 -0.38 16.51 -2.26
C VAL A 435 0.22 17.87 -2.60
N GLY A 436 1.15 17.95 -3.58
CA GLY A 436 1.73 19.21 -4.02
C GLY A 436 0.72 20.17 -4.66
N ASP A 437 -0.20 19.65 -5.47
CA ASP A 437 -1.26 20.44 -6.10
C ASP A 437 -2.28 20.90 -5.05
N ALA A 438 -2.59 20.03 -4.09
CA ALA A 438 -3.48 20.35 -2.97
C ALA A 438 -2.87 21.41 -2.04
N GLU A 439 -1.55 21.34 -1.78
CA GLU A 439 -0.83 22.40 -1.05
C GLU A 439 -0.97 23.75 -1.77
N ALA A 440 -0.71 23.79 -3.06
CA ALA A 440 -0.84 25.01 -3.87
C ALA A 440 -2.27 25.56 -3.85
N TYR A 441 -3.28 24.67 -3.98
CA TYR A 441 -4.69 25.05 -3.89
C TYR A 441 -5.03 25.67 -2.54
N PHE A 442 -4.67 25.04 -1.41
CA PHE A 442 -4.98 25.56 -0.08
C PHE A 442 -4.22 26.84 0.26
N ASN A 443 -3.01 27.04 -0.29
CA ASN A 443 -2.26 28.28 -0.14
C ASN A 443 -2.92 29.45 -0.90
N ALA A 444 -3.54 29.18 -2.04
CA ALA A 444 -4.25 30.15 -2.86
C ALA A 444 -5.71 30.38 -2.42
N LEU A 445 -6.29 29.48 -1.61
CA LEU A 445 -7.70 29.55 -1.20
C LEU A 445 -7.93 30.74 -0.25
N GLU A 446 -8.77 31.68 -0.68
CA GLU A 446 -9.23 32.82 0.09
C GLU A 446 -10.74 32.76 0.25
N LEU A 447 -11.20 32.51 1.47
CA LEU A 447 -12.61 32.55 1.84
C LEU A 447 -12.91 33.90 2.50
N SER A 448 -13.98 34.57 2.10
CA SER A 448 -14.35 35.90 2.62
C SER A 448 -15.48 35.83 3.64
N GLY A 449 -15.62 36.93 4.45
CA GLY A 449 -16.69 37.09 5.42
C GLY A 449 -16.66 36.02 6.51
N ARG A 450 -17.84 35.63 6.99
CA ARG A 450 -18.02 34.64 8.08
C ARG A 450 -17.37 33.27 7.77
N GLN A 451 -17.40 32.83 6.51
CA GLN A 451 -16.78 31.58 6.12
C GLN A 451 -15.25 31.63 6.29
N GLY A 452 -14.62 32.77 5.95
CA GLY A 452 -13.20 32.98 6.15
C GLY A 452 -12.78 32.93 7.63
N GLU A 453 -13.54 33.60 8.51
CA GLU A 453 -13.26 33.60 9.95
C GLU A 453 -13.35 32.19 10.57
N ILE A 454 -14.33 31.40 10.14
CA ILE A 454 -14.50 30.00 10.60
C ILE A 454 -13.38 29.11 10.06
N ALA A 455 -13.02 29.27 8.80
CA ALA A 455 -12.05 28.41 8.11
C ALA A 455 -10.58 28.71 8.50
N ASP A 456 -10.24 29.91 8.96
CA ASP A 456 -8.85 30.36 9.14
C ASP A 456 -8.00 29.39 9.96
N LYS A 457 -8.49 28.96 11.12
CA LYS A 457 -7.78 28.00 11.99
C LYS A 457 -7.62 26.63 11.34
N ILE A 458 -8.65 26.16 10.60
CA ILE A 458 -8.64 24.89 9.92
C ILE A 458 -7.66 24.93 8.75
N LEU A 459 -7.67 26.01 7.96
CA LEU A 459 -6.77 26.19 6.82
C LEU A 459 -5.31 26.30 7.25
N LYS A 460 -5.02 26.93 8.39
CA LYS A 460 -3.68 27.00 8.95
C LYS A 460 -3.13 25.58 9.23
N GLU A 461 -3.92 24.73 9.87
CA GLU A 461 -3.53 23.35 10.15
C GLU A 461 -3.38 22.52 8.86
N LEU A 462 -4.32 22.65 7.91
CA LEU A 462 -4.23 21.98 6.62
C LEU A 462 -2.96 22.37 5.85
N ARG A 463 -2.68 23.67 5.73
CA ARG A 463 -1.48 24.20 5.06
C ARG A 463 -0.21 23.64 5.69
N ALA A 464 -0.12 23.62 7.02
CA ALA A 464 1.04 23.08 7.73
C ALA A 464 1.23 21.58 7.45
N ARG A 465 0.17 20.76 7.53
CA ARG A 465 0.24 19.32 7.29
C ARG A 465 0.56 18.96 5.84
N TYR A 466 -0.01 19.68 4.87
CA TYR A 466 0.34 19.49 3.46
C TYR A 466 1.81 19.83 3.21
N ARG A 467 2.28 20.94 3.80
CA ARG A 467 3.68 21.38 3.71
C ARG A 467 4.63 20.29 4.20
N PHE A 468 4.35 19.66 5.35
CA PHE A 468 5.20 18.60 5.88
C PHE A 468 5.28 17.38 4.94
N LEU A 469 4.17 17.02 4.29
CA LEU A 469 4.19 15.93 3.30
C LEU A 469 5.04 16.29 2.08
N VAL A 470 5.00 17.54 1.63
CA VAL A 470 5.84 18.02 0.53
C VAL A 470 7.31 18.05 0.94
N ASP A 471 7.62 18.51 2.15
CA ASP A 471 8.99 18.61 2.66
C ASP A 471 9.66 17.23 2.85
N VAL A 472 8.90 16.16 3.12
CA VAL A 472 9.42 14.78 3.14
C VAL A 472 9.42 14.11 1.76
N GLY A 473 9.15 14.84 0.68
CA GLY A 473 9.20 14.34 -0.70
C GLY A 473 8.01 13.50 -1.14
N LEU A 474 6.81 13.67 -0.53
CA LEU A 474 5.59 12.94 -0.84
C LEU A 474 4.57 13.75 -1.66
N ASN A 475 5.03 14.78 -2.37
CA ASN A 475 4.20 15.69 -3.17
C ASN A 475 3.37 15.00 -4.26
N TYR A 476 3.79 13.83 -4.74
CA TYR A 476 3.12 13.03 -5.78
C TYR A 476 2.00 12.13 -5.27
N LEU A 477 1.91 11.84 -3.96
CA LEU A 477 0.86 11.01 -3.38
C LEU A 477 -0.48 11.73 -3.39
N THR A 478 -1.57 10.93 -3.34
CA THR A 478 -2.93 11.44 -3.12
C THR A 478 -3.46 11.01 -1.76
N LEU A 479 -4.32 11.81 -1.13
CA LEU A 479 -4.85 11.50 0.19
C LEU A 479 -5.79 10.29 0.21
N ASN A 480 -6.46 9.99 -0.89
CA ASN A 480 -7.37 8.84 -1.03
C ASN A 480 -6.63 7.51 -1.24
N ARG A 481 -5.31 7.53 -1.46
CA ARG A 481 -4.51 6.32 -1.65
C ARG A 481 -4.55 5.43 -0.42
N SER A 482 -4.86 4.14 -0.62
CA SER A 482 -4.92 3.16 0.45
C SER A 482 -3.54 2.91 1.06
N ALA A 483 -3.48 2.79 2.40
CA ALA A 483 -2.23 2.56 3.14
C ALA A 483 -1.53 1.25 2.74
N GLU A 484 -2.28 0.21 2.39
CA GLU A 484 -1.74 -1.08 1.97
C GLU A 484 -1.00 -1.05 0.62
N THR A 485 -1.19 0.01 -0.18
CA THR A 485 -0.53 0.20 -1.47
C THR A 485 0.76 1.01 -1.39
N LEU A 486 1.10 1.49 -0.20
CA LEU A 486 2.29 2.30 0.04
C LEU A 486 3.54 1.40 0.13
N SER A 487 4.64 1.89 -0.39
CA SER A 487 5.96 1.30 -0.10
C SER A 487 6.35 1.53 1.36
N GLY A 488 7.28 0.72 1.88
CA GLY A 488 7.78 0.88 3.25
C GLY A 488 8.31 2.29 3.53
N GLY A 489 9.09 2.85 2.62
CA GLY A 489 9.63 4.20 2.72
C GLY A 489 8.54 5.30 2.63
N GLU A 490 7.51 5.14 1.77
CA GLU A 490 6.38 6.08 1.73
C GLU A 490 5.61 6.09 3.06
N ALA A 491 5.31 4.91 3.61
CA ALA A 491 4.60 4.79 4.89
C ALA A 491 5.41 5.38 6.06
N GLN A 492 6.71 5.17 6.07
CA GLN A 492 7.63 5.74 7.07
C GLN A 492 7.64 7.27 7.01
N ARG A 493 7.78 7.86 5.81
CA ARG A 493 7.77 9.32 5.63
C ARG A 493 6.42 9.96 5.96
N ILE A 494 5.30 9.27 5.71
CA ILE A 494 3.98 9.73 6.15
C ILE A 494 3.92 9.81 7.67
N ARG A 495 4.44 8.81 8.39
CA ARG A 495 4.52 8.84 9.86
C ARG A 495 5.42 9.97 10.34
N LEU A 496 6.58 10.15 9.71
CA LEU A 496 7.49 11.25 10.01
C LEU A 496 6.79 12.60 9.86
N ALA A 497 6.12 12.85 8.74
CA ALA A 497 5.35 14.07 8.49
C ALA A 497 4.26 14.31 9.55
N SER A 498 3.54 13.25 9.96
CA SER A 498 2.52 13.35 11.01
C SER A 498 3.11 13.71 12.36
N GLN A 499 4.27 13.16 12.73
CA GLN A 499 4.93 13.44 14.01
C GLN A 499 5.52 14.85 14.06
N ILE A 500 6.07 15.35 12.94
CA ILE A 500 6.54 16.73 12.82
C ILE A 500 5.38 17.70 13.02
N GLY A 501 4.23 17.39 12.41
CA GLY A 501 3.00 18.17 12.54
C GLY A 501 2.48 18.26 13.98
N ALA A 502 2.83 17.31 14.84
CA ALA A 502 2.48 17.36 16.26
C ALA A 502 3.29 18.39 17.06
N GLY A 503 4.39 18.93 16.53
CA GLY A 503 5.20 20.01 17.14
C GLY A 503 5.80 19.63 18.50
N LEU A 504 6.12 18.35 18.72
CA LEU A 504 6.70 17.89 19.99
C LEU A 504 8.13 18.39 20.16
N VAL A 505 8.48 18.76 21.39
CA VAL A 505 9.78 19.27 21.79
C VAL A 505 10.34 18.44 22.96
N GLY A 506 11.64 18.24 23.02
CA GLY A 506 12.31 17.47 24.08
C GLY A 506 12.10 15.95 23.94
N VAL A 507 11.76 15.46 22.76
CA VAL A 507 11.52 14.06 22.45
C VAL A 507 12.75 13.46 21.75
N MET A 508 12.92 12.15 21.87
CA MET A 508 13.91 11.38 21.14
C MET A 508 13.25 10.65 19.97
N TYR A 509 13.51 11.08 18.76
CA TYR A 509 13.09 10.41 17.53
C TYR A 509 14.12 9.37 17.12
N ILE A 510 13.66 8.14 16.85
CA ILE A 510 14.50 7.05 16.36
C ILE A 510 13.95 6.59 15.02
N LEU A 511 14.76 6.74 13.97
CA LEU A 511 14.39 6.46 12.59
C LEU A 511 15.23 5.31 12.02
N ASP A 512 14.60 4.41 11.28
CA ASP A 512 15.23 3.30 10.59
C ASP A 512 15.34 3.58 9.11
N GLU A 513 16.53 3.95 8.64
CA GLU A 513 16.87 4.18 7.23
C GLU A 513 15.83 5.05 6.47
N PRO A 514 15.56 6.30 6.92
CA PRO A 514 14.50 7.12 6.33
C PRO A 514 14.77 7.56 4.89
N SER A 515 16.02 7.48 4.39
CA SER A 515 16.42 7.80 3.02
C SER A 515 16.05 6.72 1.99
N ILE A 516 15.55 5.57 2.43
CA ILE A 516 15.23 4.44 1.57
C ILE A 516 14.29 4.81 0.42
N GLY A 517 14.66 4.38 -0.80
CA GLY A 517 13.86 4.59 -2.01
C GLY A 517 13.77 6.05 -2.43
N LEU A 518 14.62 6.93 -1.89
CA LEU A 518 14.69 8.32 -2.27
C LEU A 518 15.75 8.56 -3.35
N HIS A 519 15.39 9.38 -4.33
CA HIS A 519 16.36 10.03 -5.19
C HIS A 519 17.15 11.07 -4.39
N GLN A 520 18.42 11.33 -4.73
CA GLN A 520 19.29 12.26 -4.00
C GLN A 520 18.66 13.64 -3.81
N ARG A 521 17.93 14.16 -4.79
CA ARG A 521 17.17 15.40 -4.69
C ARG A 521 16.14 15.39 -3.56
N ASP A 522 15.43 14.27 -3.39
CA ASP A 522 14.40 14.15 -2.37
C ASP A 522 15.03 13.87 -0.99
N ASN A 523 16.21 13.22 -0.96
CA ASN A 523 17.01 13.01 0.23
C ASN A 523 17.51 14.33 0.85
N GLU A 524 17.95 15.29 0.04
CA GLU A 524 18.30 16.63 0.52
C GLU A 524 17.15 17.33 1.26
N ARG A 525 15.90 17.11 0.84
CA ARG A 525 14.71 17.66 1.52
C ARG A 525 14.46 16.97 2.85
N LEU A 526 14.55 15.65 2.87
CA LEU A 526 14.42 14.86 4.10
C LEU A 526 15.46 15.28 5.14
N LEU A 527 16.72 15.43 4.76
CA LEU A 527 17.79 15.88 5.68
C LEU A 527 17.49 17.24 6.29
N ARG A 528 17.02 18.20 5.49
CA ARG A 528 16.58 19.52 6.02
C ARG A 528 15.47 19.38 7.04
N THR A 529 14.55 18.44 6.82
CA THR A 529 13.45 18.15 7.74
C THR A 529 13.96 17.56 9.06
N LEU A 530 14.92 16.63 9.03
CA LEU A 530 15.56 16.05 10.23
C LEU A 530 16.36 17.09 11.01
N ILE A 531 17.09 17.95 10.31
CA ILE A 531 17.80 19.08 10.91
C ILE A 531 16.81 20.05 11.59
N HIS A 532 15.68 20.34 10.94
CA HIS A 532 14.63 21.17 11.55
C HIS A 532 14.05 20.54 12.83
N LEU A 533 13.80 19.22 12.84
CA LEU A 533 13.37 18.51 14.06
C LEU A 533 14.38 18.64 15.20
N ARG A 534 15.68 18.51 14.90
CA ARG A 534 16.75 18.74 15.86
C ARG A 534 16.72 20.17 16.40
N ASP A 535 16.60 21.15 15.50
CA ASP A 535 16.63 22.58 15.85
C ASP A 535 15.43 23.01 16.72
N LEU A 536 14.35 22.24 16.72
CA LEU A 536 13.22 22.38 17.65
C LEU A 536 13.55 21.91 19.08
N GLY A 537 14.76 21.40 19.37
CA GLY A 537 15.18 20.90 20.68
C GLY A 537 14.84 19.42 20.87
N ASN A 538 14.93 18.61 19.82
CA ASN A 538 14.75 17.16 19.87
C ASN A 538 16.07 16.43 19.63
N THR A 539 16.21 15.24 20.21
CA THR A 539 17.30 14.32 19.87
C THR A 539 16.83 13.45 18.70
N VAL A 540 17.57 13.45 17.60
CA VAL A 540 17.21 12.69 16.39
C VAL A 540 18.26 11.62 16.17
N LEU A 541 17.91 10.36 16.44
CA LEU A 541 18.76 9.17 16.21
C LEU A 541 18.33 8.52 14.89
N VAL A 542 19.27 8.34 13.98
CA VAL A 542 18.99 7.78 12.65
C VAL A 542 19.92 6.61 12.40
N VAL A 543 19.36 5.44 12.13
CA VAL A 543 20.14 4.32 11.57
C VAL A 543 20.25 4.57 10.07
N GLU A 544 21.46 4.80 9.55
CA GLU A 544 21.60 5.19 8.15
C GLU A 544 22.92 4.71 7.52
N HIS A 545 22.87 4.59 6.19
CA HIS A 545 23.99 4.21 5.33
C HIS A 545 24.25 5.25 4.22
N ASP A 546 23.37 6.23 4.09
CA ASP A 546 23.51 7.30 3.08
C ASP A 546 24.65 8.24 3.43
N GLU A 547 25.52 8.51 2.45
CA GLU A 547 26.72 9.35 2.65
C GLU A 547 26.35 10.79 3.07
N ASP A 548 25.29 11.37 2.46
CA ASP A 548 24.88 12.74 2.75
C ASP A 548 24.32 12.83 4.18
N ALA A 549 23.56 11.82 4.64
CA ALA A 549 23.07 11.74 6.00
C ALA A 549 24.21 11.66 7.03
N ILE A 550 25.21 10.81 6.77
CA ILE A 550 26.39 10.66 7.63
C ILE A 550 27.20 11.96 7.69
N ARG A 551 27.41 12.62 6.55
CA ARG A 551 28.20 13.89 6.48
C ARG A 551 27.50 15.06 7.16
N ASN A 552 26.17 15.08 7.24
CA ASN A 552 25.39 16.13 7.89
C ASN A 552 25.09 15.85 9.37
N ALA A 553 25.52 14.70 9.92
CA ALA A 553 25.33 14.36 11.32
C ALA A 553 26.20 15.23 12.25
N ASP A 554 25.63 15.60 13.40
CA ASP A 554 26.38 16.25 14.47
C ASP A 554 27.29 15.25 15.22
N HIS A 555 26.84 13.98 15.27
CA HIS A 555 27.56 12.89 15.94
C HIS A 555 27.30 11.58 15.19
N ILE A 556 28.33 10.77 15.03
CA ILE A 556 28.27 9.49 14.31
C ILE A 556 28.70 8.38 15.28
N ILE A 557 27.99 7.26 15.25
CA ILE A 557 28.31 6.03 15.96
C ILE A 557 28.48 4.93 14.93
N ASP A 558 29.71 4.46 14.74
CA ASP A 558 30.04 3.37 13.82
C ASP A 558 30.12 2.05 14.56
N ILE A 559 29.24 1.10 14.24
CA ILE A 559 29.14 -0.21 14.89
C ILE A 559 29.73 -1.29 13.96
N GLY A 560 30.67 -2.04 14.47
CA GLY A 560 31.37 -3.06 13.72
C GLY A 560 32.15 -4.01 14.64
N PRO A 561 33.35 -4.45 14.18
CA PRO A 561 33.95 -4.26 12.84
C PRO A 561 33.31 -5.13 11.75
N GLY A 562 32.56 -6.19 12.11
CA GLY A 562 31.92 -7.13 11.21
C GLY A 562 30.42 -7.25 11.41
N ALA A 563 29.84 -8.33 10.88
CA ALA A 563 28.42 -8.67 11.02
C ALA A 563 28.22 -9.83 12.02
N GLY A 564 27.03 -9.93 12.62
CA GLY A 564 26.67 -11.01 13.54
C GLY A 564 27.62 -11.10 14.75
N VAL A 565 28.22 -12.27 14.97
CA VAL A 565 29.15 -12.50 16.08
C VAL A 565 30.44 -11.67 15.97
N HIS A 566 30.81 -11.23 14.78
CA HIS A 566 31.96 -10.37 14.52
C HIS A 566 31.65 -8.87 14.63
N GLY A 567 30.39 -8.51 14.87
CA GLY A 567 29.94 -7.15 15.12
C GLY A 567 29.72 -6.85 16.61
N GLY A 568 28.90 -5.85 16.89
CA GLY A 568 28.46 -5.51 18.23
C GLY A 568 29.40 -4.67 19.05
N GLU A 569 30.44 -4.10 18.47
CA GLU A 569 31.40 -3.20 19.10
C GLU A 569 31.27 -1.78 18.55
N VAL A 570 31.51 -0.76 19.37
CA VAL A 570 31.62 0.62 18.89
C VAL A 570 33.01 0.80 18.33
N VAL A 571 33.13 0.87 17.00
CA VAL A 571 34.42 1.07 16.33
C VAL A 571 34.86 2.53 16.43
N ALA A 572 33.94 3.45 16.20
CA ALA A 572 34.20 4.88 16.32
C ALA A 572 32.93 5.61 16.82
N SER A 573 33.12 6.66 17.62
CA SER A 573 32.06 7.54 18.10
C SER A 573 32.60 8.96 18.17
N GLY A 574 31.89 9.92 17.57
CA GLY A 574 32.31 11.31 17.55
C GLY A 574 31.86 12.06 16.30
N THR A 575 32.59 13.08 15.92
CA THR A 575 32.38 13.84 14.69
C THR A 575 32.80 13.04 13.46
N MET A 576 32.44 13.51 12.26
CA MET A 576 32.90 12.91 11.01
C MET A 576 34.42 12.76 10.95
N GLN A 577 35.19 13.75 11.51
CA GLN A 577 36.65 13.71 11.51
C GLN A 577 37.17 12.58 12.41
N ASP A 578 36.51 12.33 13.55
CA ASP A 578 36.87 11.25 14.46
C ASP A 578 36.69 9.87 13.80
N VAL A 579 35.61 9.70 13.04
CA VAL A 579 35.33 8.45 12.32
C VAL A 579 36.30 8.26 11.15
N ILE A 580 36.62 9.31 10.37
CA ILE A 580 37.62 9.26 9.30
C ILE A 580 39.03 8.98 9.84
N GLY A 581 39.36 9.52 11.01
CA GLY A 581 40.66 9.31 11.66
C GLY A 581 40.87 7.90 12.22
N ASN A 582 39.83 7.11 12.36
CA ASN A 582 39.91 5.76 12.87
C ASN A 582 40.17 4.73 11.77
N SER A 583 41.37 4.17 11.74
CA SER A 583 41.82 3.18 10.74
C SER A 583 41.03 1.85 10.75
N GLN A 584 40.30 1.56 11.83
CA GLN A 584 39.44 0.37 11.93
C GLN A 584 38.03 0.61 11.38
N SER A 585 37.63 1.87 11.16
CA SER A 585 36.33 2.21 10.63
C SER A 585 36.26 2.02 9.12
N LEU A 586 35.47 1.03 8.68
CA LEU A 586 35.15 0.86 7.27
C LEU A 586 34.37 2.05 6.72
N THR A 587 33.43 2.57 7.49
CA THR A 587 32.70 3.79 7.16
C THR A 587 33.65 4.97 6.96
N GLY A 588 34.60 5.17 7.86
CA GLY A 588 35.65 6.20 7.75
C GLY A 588 36.52 6.05 6.50
N ALA A 589 36.91 4.83 6.13
CA ALA A 589 37.67 4.55 4.91
C ALA A 589 36.92 4.90 3.61
N TYR A 590 35.59 4.72 3.57
CA TYR A 590 34.74 5.16 2.44
C TYR A 590 34.54 6.68 2.42
N LEU A 591 34.27 7.28 3.57
CA LEU A 591 34.07 8.75 3.69
C LEU A 591 35.35 9.56 3.37
N SER A 592 36.53 9.01 3.66
CA SER A 592 37.83 9.63 3.30
C SER A 592 38.21 9.44 1.83
N GLY A 593 37.57 8.49 1.13
CA GLY A 593 37.92 8.10 -0.24
C GLY A 593 39.07 7.12 -0.33
N GLU A 594 39.60 6.61 0.80
CA GLU A 594 40.62 5.54 0.83
C GLU A 594 40.07 4.26 0.18
N ARG A 595 38.79 3.97 0.45
CA ARG A 595 38.03 2.94 -0.26
C ARG A 595 36.94 3.60 -1.10
N SER A 596 36.71 3.06 -2.30
CA SER A 596 35.62 3.51 -3.17
C SER A 596 35.18 2.40 -4.10
N ILE A 597 33.93 2.42 -4.52
CA ILE A 597 33.43 1.56 -5.59
C ILE A 597 33.89 2.18 -6.92
N ALA A 598 34.74 1.48 -7.64
CA ALA A 598 35.37 2.02 -8.86
C ALA A 598 34.37 2.07 -10.04
N VAL A 599 34.49 3.12 -10.86
CA VAL A 599 33.80 3.18 -12.15
C VAL A 599 34.47 2.20 -13.09
N PRO A 600 33.74 1.31 -13.81
CA PRO A 600 34.32 0.37 -14.74
C PRO A 600 35.17 1.05 -15.82
N ALA A 601 36.38 0.58 -16.03
CA ALA A 601 37.28 1.15 -17.04
C ALA A 601 36.72 1.01 -18.47
N LYS A 602 35.90 0.01 -18.71
CA LYS A 602 35.21 -0.25 -19.98
C LYS A 602 33.80 -0.79 -19.69
N ARG A 603 32.80 -0.17 -20.30
CA ARG A 603 31.42 -0.65 -20.24
C ARG A 603 31.10 -1.61 -21.35
N HIS A 604 30.16 -2.51 -21.14
CA HIS A 604 29.59 -3.34 -22.19
C HIS A 604 28.74 -2.47 -23.13
N ALA A 605 28.91 -2.62 -24.44
CA ALA A 605 28.24 -1.83 -25.44
C ALA A 605 26.88 -2.46 -25.82
N ALA A 606 25.85 -1.65 -25.96
CA ALA A 606 24.57 -2.09 -26.52
C ALA A 606 24.72 -2.58 -27.96
N LYS A 607 24.18 -3.75 -28.26
CA LYS A 607 24.22 -4.33 -29.61
C LYS A 607 22.98 -3.90 -30.39
N PRO A 608 23.13 -3.38 -31.63
CA PRO A 608 21.97 -3.09 -32.48
C PRO A 608 21.09 -4.35 -32.66
N LYS A 609 19.78 -4.21 -32.60
CA LYS A 609 18.77 -5.28 -32.70
C LYS A 609 18.75 -6.29 -31.53
N HIS A 610 19.52 -6.09 -30.49
CA HIS A 610 19.52 -6.96 -29.30
C HIS A 610 18.89 -6.18 -28.12
N HIS A 611 17.58 -5.96 -28.20
CA HIS A 611 16.83 -5.19 -27.22
C HIS A 611 15.38 -5.66 -27.12
N ILE A 612 14.75 -5.41 -25.98
CA ILE A 612 13.30 -5.46 -25.80
C ILE A 612 12.76 -4.06 -26.06
N ARG A 613 11.68 -3.97 -26.82
CA ARG A 613 10.97 -2.71 -27.04
C ARG A 613 9.54 -2.82 -26.59
N ILE A 614 9.13 -1.93 -25.65
CA ILE A 614 7.73 -1.73 -25.26
C ILE A 614 7.28 -0.39 -25.81
N SER A 615 6.21 -0.40 -26.59
CA SER A 615 5.63 0.82 -27.16
C SER A 615 4.35 1.19 -26.46
N GLY A 616 4.13 2.49 -26.26
CA GLY A 616 2.87 3.02 -25.79
C GLY A 616 2.52 2.71 -24.33
N ALA A 617 3.50 2.58 -23.43
CA ALA A 617 3.24 2.33 -22.02
C ALA A 617 2.51 3.54 -21.37
N ARG A 618 1.31 3.27 -20.79
CA ARG A 618 0.37 4.29 -20.26
C ARG A 618 -0.17 3.94 -18.88
N GLY A 619 0.48 3.02 -18.17
CA GLY A 619 0.08 2.65 -16.81
C GLY A 619 0.26 3.82 -15.83
N ASN A 620 -0.69 4.02 -14.91
CA ASN A 620 -0.66 5.06 -13.89
C ASN A 620 -0.28 6.44 -14.46
N ASN A 621 0.89 6.98 -14.09
CA ASN A 621 1.36 8.29 -14.54
C ASN A 621 2.21 8.26 -15.84
N LEU A 622 2.44 7.10 -16.45
CA LEU A 622 3.24 7.01 -17.67
C LEU A 622 2.56 7.73 -18.87
N GLN A 623 3.31 8.56 -19.55
CA GLN A 623 2.84 9.41 -20.63
C GLN A 623 3.14 8.82 -22.02
N ASN A 624 2.55 7.67 -22.35
CA ASN A 624 2.70 7.01 -23.65
C ASN A 624 4.17 6.79 -24.05
N VAL A 625 4.97 6.23 -23.11
CA VAL A 625 6.41 6.11 -23.30
C VAL A 625 6.79 4.85 -24.09
N THR A 626 7.89 4.94 -24.82
CA THR A 626 8.52 3.79 -25.47
C THR A 626 9.80 3.44 -24.71
N LEU A 627 9.87 2.21 -24.20
CA LEU A 627 11.04 1.65 -23.54
C LEU A 627 11.86 0.86 -24.56
N GLU A 628 13.15 1.14 -24.67
CA GLU A 628 14.15 0.32 -25.38
C GLU A 628 15.16 -0.18 -24.35
N LEU A 629 15.11 -1.47 -24.06
CA LEU A 629 15.96 -2.14 -23.07
C LEU A 629 17.00 -3.00 -23.79
N PRO A 630 18.29 -2.64 -23.80
CA PRO A 630 19.34 -3.47 -24.39
C PRO A 630 19.56 -4.75 -23.59
N LEU A 631 19.75 -5.88 -24.29
CA LEU A 631 19.97 -7.19 -23.69
C LEU A 631 21.44 -7.47 -23.41
N GLY A 632 21.70 -8.31 -22.40
CA GLY A 632 23.06 -8.71 -22.00
C GLY A 632 23.84 -7.60 -21.27
N LEU A 633 23.17 -6.61 -20.72
CA LEU A 633 23.76 -5.49 -20.01
C LEU A 633 23.23 -5.38 -18.57
N LEU A 634 24.00 -4.67 -17.75
CA LEU A 634 23.53 -4.15 -16.46
C LEU A 634 22.86 -2.79 -16.71
N THR A 635 21.55 -2.75 -16.70
CA THR A 635 20.75 -1.53 -16.94
C THR A 635 20.14 -1.03 -15.64
N CYS A 636 20.44 0.22 -15.25
CA CYS A 636 19.76 0.88 -14.13
C CYS A 636 18.61 1.78 -14.63
N VAL A 637 17.46 1.63 -14.00
CA VAL A 637 16.29 2.49 -14.21
C VAL A 637 16.25 3.48 -13.07
N THR A 638 16.43 4.75 -13.37
CA THR A 638 16.65 5.84 -12.43
C THR A 638 15.57 6.92 -12.55
N GLY A 639 15.62 7.93 -11.69
CA GLY A 639 14.70 9.06 -11.70
C GLY A 639 14.10 9.36 -10.33
N VAL A 640 13.48 10.51 -10.18
CA VAL A 640 12.89 10.96 -8.92
C VAL A 640 11.80 10.02 -8.38
N SER A 641 11.51 10.13 -7.09
CA SER A 641 10.44 9.33 -6.46
C SER A 641 9.09 9.62 -7.12
N GLY A 642 8.30 8.56 -7.41
CA GLY A 642 7.01 8.71 -8.11
C GLY A 642 7.10 9.00 -9.62
N SER A 643 8.28 8.96 -10.27
CA SER A 643 8.42 9.23 -11.72
C SER A 643 7.87 8.13 -12.64
N GLY A 644 7.44 6.97 -12.10
CA GLY A 644 6.85 5.88 -12.88
C GLY A 644 7.76 4.67 -13.12
N LYS A 645 8.94 4.60 -12.49
CA LYS A 645 9.91 3.48 -12.62
C LYS A 645 9.27 2.12 -12.40
N SER A 646 8.67 1.91 -11.22
CA SER A 646 8.03 0.62 -10.86
C SER A 646 6.81 0.31 -11.74
N THR A 647 6.08 1.33 -12.22
CA THR A 647 4.98 1.15 -13.18
C THR A 647 5.51 0.61 -14.53
N LEU A 648 6.62 1.17 -15.00
CA LEU A 648 7.23 0.75 -16.28
C LEU A 648 7.84 -0.65 -16.19
N ILE A 649 8.58 -0.94 -15.12
CA ILE A 649 9.32 -2.19 -14.97
C ILE A 649 8.45 -3.27 -14.31
N ASN A 650 8.00 -3.04 -13.06
CA ASN A 650 7.27 -4.06 -12.30
C ASN A 650 5.81 -4.19 -12.75
N GLY A 651 5.18 -3.08 -13.20
CA GLY A 651 3.80 -3.07 -13.65
C GLY A 651 3.60 -3.40 -15.13
N THR A 652 4.63 -3.24 -15.97
CA THR A 652 4.49 -3.42 -17.43
C THR A 652 5.45 -4.50 -17.95
N LEU A 653 6.78 -4.29 -17.85
CA LEU A 653 7.79 -5.22 -18.40
C LEU A 653 7.72 -6.60 -17.75
N TYR A 654 7.72 -6.66 -16.41
CA TYR A 654 7.72 -7.93 -15.68
C TYR A 654 6.50 -8.80 -15.97
N PRO A 655 5.24 -8.31 -15.89
CA PRO A 655 4.07 -9.12 -16.22
C PRO A 655 4.09 -9.65 -17.66
N LEU A 656 4.53 -8.84 -18.63
CA LEU A 656 4.65 -9.24 -20.03
C LEU A 656 5.68 -10.35 -20.21
N ALA A 657 6.89 -10.14 -19.65
CA ALA A 657 7.97 -11.12 -19.73
C ALA A 657 7.63 -12.42 -18.97
N ALA A 658 7.04 -12.33 -17.77
CA ALA A 658 6.66 -13.50 -16.99
C ALA A 658 5.53 -14.31 -17.67
N THR A 659 4.57 -13.65 -18.31
CA THR A 659 3.51 -14.32 -19.07
C THR A 659 4.10 -15.03 -20.29
N ALA A 660 4.93 -14.36 -21.07
CA ALA A 660 5.48 -14.92 -22.30
C ALA A 660 6.53 -16.02 -22.05
N LEU A 661 7.44 -15.82 -21.06
CA LEU A 661 8.59 -16.71 -20.84
C LEU A 661 8.34 -17.77 -19.76
N ASN A 662 7.60 -17.42 -18.71
CA ASN A 662 7.38 -18.33 -17.57
C ASN A 662 5.96 -18.94 -17.55
N GLY A 663 5.07 -18.57 -18.48
CA GLY A 663 3.68 -19.02 -18.51
C GLY A 663 2.82 -18.52 -17.34
N ALA A 664 3.11 -17.32 -16.80
CA ALA A 664 2.35 -16.75 -15.70
C ALA A 664 0.99 -16.24 -16.20
N THR A 665 -0.12 -16.88 -15.77
CA THR A 665 -1.47 -16.56 -16.23
C THR A 665 -2.20 -15.54 -15.35
N THR A 666 -1.69 -15.25 -14.15
CA THR A 666 -2.37 -14.39 -13.17
C THR A 666 -1.92 -12.93 -13.17
N LEU A 667 -0.84 -12.61 -13.89
CA LEU A 667 -0.27 -11.28 -13.95
C LEU A 667 -0.91 -10.48 -15.09
N LYS A 668 -1.38 -9.27 -14.78
CA LYS A 668 -1.90 -8.32 -15.79
C LYS A 668 -0.88 -7.19 -15.96
N ALA A 669 -0.43 -6.98 -17.18
CA ALA A 669 0.41 -5.83 -17.51
C ALA A 669 -0.41 -4.55 -17.52
N ALA A 670 0.23 -3.43 -17.17
CA ALA A 670 -0.34 -2.11 -17.33
C ALA A 670 -0.60 -1.78 -18.82
N ALA A 671 -1.41 -0.76 -19.09
CA ALA A 671 -1.80 -0.40 -20.44
C ALA A 671 -0.58 -0.06 -21.32
N HIS A 672 -0.47 -0.70 -22.47
CA HIS A 672 0.60 -0.55 -23.47
C HIS A 672 0.06 -0.93 -24.86
N ASP A 673 0.82 -0.65 -25.90
CA ASP A 673 0.43 -1.00 -27.28
C ASP A 673 1.02 -2.35 -27.71
N SER A 674 2.34 -2.52 -27.60
CA SER A 674 3.05 -3.74 -28.03
C SER A 674 4.35 -3.97 -27.25
N ILE A 675 4.80 -5.23 -27.27
CA ILE A 675 6.15 -5.62 -26.82
C ILE A 675 6.80 -6.49 -27.89
N GLU A 676 8.09 -6.26 -28.15
CA GLU A 676 8.92 -7.00 -29.10
C GLU A 676 10.25 -7.41 -28.45
N GLY A 677 10.88 -8.48 -28.94
CA GLY A 677 12.22 -8.88 -28.51
C GLY A 677 12.29 -9.88 -27.35
N LEU A 678 11.15 -10.33 -26.79
CA LEU A 678 11.11 -11.31 -25.70
C LEU A 678 11.58 -12.70 -26.13
N GLU A 679 11.44 -13.03 -27.42
CA GLU A 679 11.88 -14.31 -28.00
C GLU A 679 13.40 -14.55 -27.90
N GLN A 680 14.18 -13.53 -27.56
CA GLN A 680 15.63 -13.60 -27.35
C GLN A 680 16.00 -14.08 -25.94
N LEU A 681 15.01 -14.27 -25.07
CA LEU A 681 15.18 -14.64 -23.67
C LEU A 681 14.51 -15.99 -23.36
N ASP A 682 15.08 -16.71 -22.39
CA ASP A 682 14.56 -18.03 -21.97
C ASP A 682 13.66 -17.91 -20.73
N LYS A 683 13.91 -16.93 -19.87
CA LYS A 683 13.28 -16.83 -18.56
C LYS A 683 13.31 -15.39 -18.02
N CYS A 684 12.29 -15.07 -17.21
CA CYS A 684 12.25 -13.83 -16.42
C CYS A 684 12.23 -14.16 -14.93
N ILE A 685 13.06 -13.48 -14.13
CA ILE A 685 13.16 -13.63 -12.67
C ILE A 685 13.01 -12.26 -12.04
N ASP A 686 12.00 -12.12 -11.19
CA ASP A 686 11.76 -10.93 -10.36
C ASP A 686 12.28 -11.17 -8.94
N ILE A 687 13.06 -10.21 -8.45
CA ILE A 687 13.68 -10.23 -7.12
C ILE A 687 13.27 -8.96 -6.39
N ASP A 688 12.07 -9.00 -5.81
CA ASP A 688 11.47 -7.92 -5.04
C ASP A 688 11.80 -8.03 -3.53
N GLN A 689 11.45 -6.99 -2.76
CA GLN A 689 11.65 -6.93 -1.32
C GLN A 689 10.57 -7.68 -0.50
N SER A 690 9.61 -8.35 -1.14
CA SER A 690 8.58 -9.09 -0.44
C SER A 690 9.17 -10.22 0.42
N PRO A 691 8.58 -10.55 1.58
CA PRO A 691 9.06 -11.62 2.44
C PRO A 691 9.15 -12.96 1.70
N ILE A 692 10.16 -13.80 2.04
CA ILE A 692 10.31 -15.16 1.49
C ILE A 692 9.23 -16.14 1.97
N GLY A 693 8.33 -15.68 2.83
CA GLY A 693 7.16 -16.39 3.32
C GLY A 693 6.43 -15.62 4.40
N ARG A 694 5.15 -15.91 4.58
CA ARG A 694 4.24 -15.20 5.50
C ARG A 694 4.11 -15.85 6.88
N THR A 695 4.73 -17.00 7.10
CA THR A 695 4.62 -17.75 8.36
C THR A 695 5.98 -17.94 9.00
N PRO A 696 6.06 -18.14 10.33
CA PRO A 696 7.32 -18.46 11.02
C PRO A 696 7.99 -19.75 10.55
N ARG A 697 7.29 -20.63 9.82
CA ARG A 697 7.83 -21.87 9.21
C ARG A 697 8.73 -21.60 8.01
N SER A 698 8.49 -20.50 7.29
CA SER A 698 9.36 -20.11 6.20
C SER A 698 10.67 -19.56 6.75
N ASN A 699 11.80 -20.04 6.21
CA ASN A 699 13.13 -19.62 6.63
C ASN A 699 14.13 -19.75 5.46
N PRO A 700 15.35 -19.20 5.56
CA PRO A 700 16.37 -19.28 4.51
C PRO A 700 16.67 -20.70 4.05
N ALA A 701 16.78 -21.69 4.97
CA ALA A 701 17.07 -23.06 4.63
C ALA A 701 15.97 -23.73 3.78
N THR A 702 14.70 -23.47 4.09
CA THR A 702 13.57 -24.00 3.30
C THR A 702 13.44 -23.32 1.96
N TYR A 703 13.62 -22.00 1.91
CA TYR A 703 13.45 -21.20 0.70
C TYR A 703 14.54 -21.52 -0.35
N THR A 704 15.79 -21.62 0.05
CA THR A 704 16.93 -21.96 -0.83
C THR A 704 16.99 -23.47 -1.16
N GLY A 705 16.15 -24.27 -0.47
CA GLY A 705 16.15 -25.71 -0.63
C GLY A 705 17.38 -26.43 -0.04
N ILE A 706 18.09 -25.81 0.91
CA ILE A 706 19.18 -26.42 1.70
C ILE A 706 18.59 -27.43 2.68
N PHE A 707 17.39 -27.21 3.18
CA PHE A 707 16.79 -28.04 4.23
C PHE A 707 16.49 -29.48 3.79
N THR A 708 16.22 -29.72 2.51
CA THR A 708 15.95 -31.09 1.99
C THR A 708 17.18 -31.99 2.15
N PRO A 709 18.37 -31.67 1.61
CA PRO A 709 19.55 -32.50 1.83
C PRO A 709 19.98 -32.57 3.30
N ILE A 710 19.74 -31.55 4.14
CA ILE A 710 19.98 -31.65 5.60
C ILE A 710 19.10 -32.76 6.20
N ARG A 711 17.81 -32.81 5.89
CA ARG A 711 16.90 -33.87 6.39
C ARG A 711 17.31 -35.26 5.92
N GLU A 712 17.80 -35.37 4.71
CA GLU A 712 18.32 -36.63 4.15
C GLU A 712 19.55 -37.10 4.91
N LEU A 713 20.47 -36.20 5.27
CA LEU A 713 21.65 -36.50 6.09
C LEU A 713 21.26 -37.02 7.47
N PHE A 714 20.33 -36.35 8.15
CA PHE A 714 19.86 -36.81 9.45
C PHE A 714 19.18 -38.18 9.38
N ALA A 715 18.34 -38.41 8.36
CA ALA A 715 17.72 -39.72 8.13
C ALA A 715 18.73 -40.82 7.79
N GLY A 716 19.88 -40.44 7.24
CA GLY A 716 21.01 -41.31 6.92
C GLY A 716 21.90 -41.71 8.08
N THR A 717 21.76 -41.07 9.28
CA THR A 717 22.55 -41.44 10.47
C THR A 717 22.23 -42.86 10.93
N GLN A 718 23.18 -43.52 11.60
CA GLN A 718 22.99 -44.88 12.10
C GLN A 718 21.82 -44.98 13.08
N GLU A 719 21.69 -44.00 13.97
CA GLU A 719 20.65 -43.95 14.97
C GLU A 719 19.25 -43.73 14.35
N ALA A 720 19.11 -42.81 13.37
CA ALA A 720 17.87 -42.60 12.67
C ALA A 720 17.42 -43.86 11.89
N ARG A 721 18.36 -44.56 11.26
CA ARG A 721 18.07 -45.82 10.54
C ARG A 721 17.62 -46.91 11.50
N SER A 722 18.24 -47.06 12.67
CA SER A 722 17.88 -48.07 13.67
C SER A 722 16.46 -47.85 14.23
N ARG A 723 16.03 -46.56 14.33
CA ARG A 723 14.69 -46.17 14.74
C ARG A 723 13.67 -46.13 13.59
N GLY A 724 14.07 -46.39 12.35
CA GLY A 724 13.22 -46.33 11.15
C GLY A 724 12.77 -44.92 10.77
N TYR A 725 13.54 -43.89 11.16
CA TYR A 725 13.21 -42.49 10.88
C TYR A 725 13.51 -42.12 9.44
N LYS A 726 12.50 -41.67 8.69
CA LYS A 726 12.58 -41.20 7.31
C LYS A 726 12.81 -39.68 7.28
N PRO A 727 13.20 -39.08 6.15
CA PRO A 727 13.42 -37.61 6.02
C PRO A 727 12.22 -36.75 6.45
N GLY A 728 10.98 -37.30 6.38
CA GLY A 728 9.78 -36.62 6.87
C GLY A 728 9.76 -36.39 8.38
N ARG A 729 10.43 -37.26 9.18
CA ARG A 729 10.56 -37.11 10.64
C ARG A 729 11.28 -35.80 11.01
N PHE A 730 12.23 -35.40 10.20
CA PHE A 730 13.04 -34.21 10.38
C PHE A 730 12.43 -32.94 9.75
N SER A 731 11.15 -33.00 9.32
CA SER A 731 10.43 -31.84 8.82
C SER A 731 9.51 -31.25 9.91
N PHE A 732 9.68 -29.99 10.24
CA PHE A 732 8.77 -29.29 11.15
C PHE A 732 7.38 -28.99 10.52
N ASN A 733 7.20 -29.23 9.20
CA ASN A 733 5.91 -29.07 8.52
C ASN A 733 5.05 -30.32 8.53
N VAL A 734 5.60 -31.48 8.87
CA VAL A 734 4.94 -32.79 8.81
C VAL A 734 4.76 -33.36 10.20
N ARG A 735 3.60 -33.97 10.47
CA ARG A 735 3.34 -34.67 11.75
C ARG A 735 4.33 -35.81 11.98
N GLY A 736 4.64 -36.08 13.26
CA GLY A 736 5.48 -37.19 13.70
C GLY A 736 6.82 -36.79 14.31
N GLY A 737 7.49 -35.76 13.79
CA GLY A 737 8.75 -35.26 14.34
C GLY A 737 8.71 -33.86 14.90
N ARG A 738 7.70 -33.09 14.58
CA ARG A 738 7.52 -31.70 15.01
C ARG A 738 6.89 -31.64 16.42
N CYS A 739 7.07 -30.53 17.09
CA CYS A 739 6.31 -30.19 18.29
C CYS A 739 4.84 -29.97 17.89
N GLU A 740 3.92 -30.75 18.46
CA GLU A 740 2.50 -30.63 18.13
C GLU A 740 1.82 -29.44 18.83
N ALA A 741 2.37 -28.94 19.94
CA ALA A 741 1.83 -27.77 20.63
C ALA A 741 1.90 -26.50 19.75
N CYS A 742 3.07 -26.22 19.15
CA CYS A 742 3.24 -25.11 18.19
C CYS A 742 3.17 -25.56 16.71
N GLN A 743 2.86 -26.81 16.45
CA GLN A 743 2.78 -27.40 15.13
C GLN A 743 4.04 -27.20 14.25
N GLY A 744 5.18 -27.03 14.89
CA GLY A 744 6.48 -26.79 14.23
C GLY A 744 6.84 -25.32 14.01
N ASP A 745 6.02 -24.37 14.44
CA ASP A 745 6.32 -22.94 14.33
C ASP A 745 7.48 -22.50 15.26
N GLY A 746 7.64 -23.20 16.38
CA GLY A 746 8.60 -22.84 17.44
C GLY A 746 8.10 -21.71 18.33
N VAL A 747 7.09 -20.97 17.87
CA VAL A 747 6.49 -19.84 18.59
C VAL A 747 4.96 -20.02 18.64
N THR A 748 4.34 -19.39 19.63
CA THR A 748 2.89 -19.26 19.76
C THR A 748 2.51 -17.82 19.46
N LYS A 749 1.57 -17.62 18.53
CA LYS A 749 1.03 -16.30 18.23
C LYS A 749 0.04 -15.89 19.31
N VAL A 750 0.26 -14.73 19.90
CA VAL A 750 -0.69 -14.07 20.81
C VAL A 750 -1.33 -12.92 20.06
N GLU A 751 -2.62 -13.05 19.78
CA GLU A 751 -3.38 -12.01 19.06
C GLU A 751 -3.74 -10.88 20.02
N MET A 752 -3.31 -9.68 19.67
CA MET A 752 -3.55 -8.45 20.44
C MET A 752 -4.50 -7.56 19.64
N HIS A 753 -5.80 -7.58 19.95
CA HIS A 753 -6.87 -6.94 19.19
C HIS A 753 -6.62 -5.46 18.79
N PHE A 754 -5.83 -4.71 19.55
CA PHE A 754 -5.53 -3.28 19.30
C PHE A 754 -4.05 -2.98 19.09
N LEU A 755 -3.17 -3.98 19.24
CA LEU A 755 -1.72 -3.89 19.09
C LEU A 755 -1.23 -4.92 18.07
N PRO A 756 -0.01 -4.79 17.52
CA PRO A 756 0.57 -5.83 16.68
C PRO A 756 0.65 -7.18 17.40
N ASP A 757 0.39 -8.25 16.66
CA ASP A 757 0.49 -9.62 17.20
C ASP A 757 1.90 -9.92 17.73
N ILE A 758 1.99 -10.56 18.90
CA ILE A 758 3.24 -10.94 19.52
C ILE A 758 3.48 -12.43 19.31
N TYR A 759 4.73 -12.79 18.97
CA TYR A 759 5.18 -14.18 18.84
C TYR A 759 6.06 -14.54 20.02
N VAL A 760 5.57 -15.43 20.89
CA VAL A 760 6.28 -15.89 22.10
C VAL A 760 6.84 -17.29 21.85
N PRO A 761 8.08 -17.63 22.33
CA PRO A 761 8.60 -19.00 22.23
C PRO A 761 7.63 -20.03 22.81
N CYS A 762 7.42 -21.14 22.11
CA CYS A 762 6.53 -22.21 22.56
C CYS A 762 7.02 -22.83 23.89
N ASP A 763 6.19 -22.87 24.90
CA ASP A 763 6.51 -23.37 26.23
C ASP A 763 6.96 -24.84 26.27
N VAL A 764 6.43 -25.66 25.32
CA VAL A 764 6.72 -27.10 25.24
C VAL A 764 8.07 -27.36 24.59
N CYS A 765 8.34 -26.79 23.42
CA CYS A 765 9.60 -27.02 22.70
C CYS A 765 10.65 -25.92 22.91
N LYS A 766 10.30 -24.83 23.60
CA LYS A 766 11.19 -23.68 23.87
C LYS A 766 11.92 -23.18 22.62
N GLY A 767 11.15 -22.99 21.54
CA GLY A 767 11.67 -22.52 20.27
C GLY A 767 12.28 -23.59 19.35
N LYS A 768 12.49 -24.82 19.82
CA LYS A 768 13.23 -25.87 19.08
C LYS A 768 12.47 -26.50 17.93
N ARG A 769 11.15 -26.27 17.79
CA ARG A 769 10.27 -26.73 16.69
C ARG A 769 9.97 -28.23 16.66
N TYR A 770 10.75 -29.10 17.29
CA TYR A 770 10.69 -30.56 17.25
C TYR A 770 10.32 -31.17 18.57
N ASN A 771 9.86 -32.43 18.54
CA ASN A 771 9.67 -33.23 19.72
C ASN A 771 11.02 -33.79 20.25
N ARG A 772 11.03 -34.27 21.47
CA ARG A 772 12.22 -34.73 22.17
C ARG A 772 12.95 -35.86 21.42
N GLU A 773 12.23 -36.85 20.93
CA GLU A 773 12.77 -38.02 20.26
C GLU A 773 13.48 -37.68 18.94
N THR A 774 13.00 -36.68 18.22
CA THR A 774 13.66 -36.20 17.00
C THR A 774 14.95 -35.44 17.35
N LEU A 775 14.98 -34.67 18.45
CA LEU A 775 16.17 -33.93 18.91
C LEU A 775 17.28 -34.81 19.47
N GLU A 776 17.00 -36.10 19.81
CA GLU A 776 18.04 -37.05 20.21
C GLU A 776 18.96 -37.43 19.03
N ILE A 777 18.48 -37.39 17.81
CA ILE A 777 19.29 -37.70 16.64
C ILE A 777 20.28 -36.59 16.37
N LYS A 778 21.55 -36.92 16.25
CA LYS A 778 22.66 -36.01 16.05
C LYS A 778 23.46 -36.33 14.78
N PHE A 779 23.95 -35.31 14.11
CA PHE A 779 24.92 -35.36 13.05
C PHE A 779 26.09 -34.45 13.40
N LYS A 780 27.31 -34.97 13.51
CA LYS A 780 28.48 -34.26 14.02
C LYS A 780 28.19 -33.54 15.36
N ASP A 781 27.58 -34.26 16.29
CA ASP A 781 27.21 -33.80 17.65
C ASP A 781 26.09 -32.76 17.74
N LEU A 782 25.58 -32.23 16.63
CA LEU A 782 24.46 -31.29 16.59
C LEU A 782 23.15 -31.98 16.20
N ASN A 783 22.06 -31.65 16.89
CA ASN A 783 20.71 -32.03 16.49
C ASN A 783 20.16 -31.09 15.40
N ILE A 784 19.04 -31.46 14.79
CA ILE A 784 18.48 -30.68 13.68
C ILE A 784 18.07 -29.25 14.06
N SER A 785 17.64 -29.00 15.29
CA SER A 785 17.32 -27.66 15.76
C SER A 785 18.58 -26.81 15.95
N GLU A 786 19.64 -27.39 16.46
CA GLU A 786 20.94 -26.73 16.61
C GLU A 786 21.55 -26.40 15.23
N VAL A 787 21.42 -27.29 14.25
CA VAL A 787 21.83 -27.01 12.85
C VAL A 787 21.02 -25.86 12.22
N LEU A 788 19.72 -25.77 12.48
CA LEU A 788 18.91 -24.65 12.03
C LEU A 788 19.30 -23.31 12.71
N ASN A 789 19.89 -23.36 13.89
CA ASN A 789 20.38 -22.19 14.62
C ASN A 789 21.80 -21.75 14.20
N LEU A 790 22.53 -22.55 13.43
CA LEU A 790 23.82 -22.14 12.88
C LEU A 790 23.62 -20.90 11.98
N THR A 791 24.61 -20.01 12.04
CA THR A 791 24.76 -18.95 11.02
C THR A 791 25.13 -19.57 9.68
N VAL A 792 24.96 -18.83 8.58
CA VAL A 792 25.39 -19.32 7.25
C VAL A 792 26.89 -19.60 7.24
N GLU A 793 27.69 -18.76 7.90
CA GLU A 793 29.15 -18.91 8.04
C GLU A 793 29.52 -20.20 8.78
N ASP A 794 28.93 -20.43 9.96
CA ASP A 794 29.17 -21.66 10.73
C ASP A 794 28.70 -22.91 9.98
N ALA A 795 27.53 -22.80 9.32
CA ALA A 795 26.99 -23.90 8.54
C ALA A 795 27.86 -24.23 7.32
N LEU A 796 28.48 -23.24 6.66
CA LEU A 796 29.38 -23.43 5.57
C LEU A 796 30.57 -24.30 5.98
N SER A 797 31.18 -24.00 7.12
CA SER A 797 32.26 -24.80 7.72
C SER A 797 31.79 -26.18 8.15
N PHE A 798 30.64 -26.27 8.81
CA PHE A 798 30.05 -27.52 9.28
C PHE A 798 29.74 -28.51 8.15
N PHE A 799 29.25 -28.02 7.01
CA PHE A 799 28.89 -28.84 5.84
C PHE A 799 29.93 -28.84 4.72
N GLU A 800 31.16 -28.48 5.00
CA GLU A 800 32.27 -28.47 3.98
C GLU A 800 32.37 -29.76 3.17
N ALA A 801 32.22 -30.92 3.82
CA ALA A 801 32.25 -32.24 3.19
C ALA A 801 31.00 -32.62 2.40
N VAL A 802 29.97 -31.74 2.32
CA VAL A 802 28.68 -32.03 1.68
C VAL A 802 28.44 -31.07 0.52
N PRO A 803 28.90 -31.37 -0.71
CA PRO A 803 28.93 -30.42 -1.82
C PRO A 803 27.57 -29.82 -2.19
N ALA A 804 26.46 -30.59 -2.04
CA ALA A 804 25.11 -30.14 -2.35
C ALA A 804 24.59 -29.04 -1.40
N ILE A 805 25.04 -29.07 -0.14
CA ILE A 805 24.71 -28.04 0.89
C ILE A 805 25.71 -26.91 0.76
N HIS A 806 27.00 -27.22 0.75
CA HIS A 806 28.10 -26.26 0.71
C HIS A 806 27.95 -25.25 -0.43
N ARG A 807 27.67 -25.70 -1.67
CA ARG A 807 27.48 -24.81 -2.82
C ARG A 807 26.34 -23.77 -2.59
N LYS A 808 25.23 -24.18 -1.99
CA LYS A 808 24.10 -23.28 -1.72
C LYS A 808 24.41 -22.32 -0.57
N LEU A 809 25.14 -22.76 0.44
CA LEU A 809 25.62 -21.91 1.52
C LEU A 809 26.60 -20.87 0.99
N GLN A 810 27.49 -21.26 0.07
CA GLN A 810 28.43 -20.34 -0.57
C GLN A 810 27.68 -19.21 -1.32
N THR A 811 26.57 -19.50 -2.02
CA THR A 811 25.78 -18.43 -2.66
C THR A 811 25.14 -17.47 -1.67
N LEU A 812 24.81 -17.91 -0.45
CA LEU A 812 24.35 -17.02 0.64
C LEU A 812 25.50 -16.15 1.18
N MET A 813 26.72 -16.71 1.27
CA MET A 813 27.92 -15.94 1.63
C MET A 813 28.25 -14.89 0.57
N ASP A 814 28.19 -15.25 -0.72
CA ASP A 814 28.49 -14.37 -1.85
C ASP A 814 27.59 -13.11 -1.87
N VAL A 815 26.35 -13.23 -1.42
CA VAL A 815 25.41 -12.08 -1.33
C VAL A 815 25.48 -11.34 0.02
N GLY A 816 26.49 -11.62 0.86
CA GLY A 816 26.74 -10.92 2.13
C GLY A 816 25.77 -11.31 3.27
N LEU A 817 25.26 -12.54 3.29
CA LEU A 817 24.34 -13.04 4.33
C LEU A 817 25.02 -14.05 5.26
N SER A 818 26.30 -13.84 5.62
CA SER A 818 27.07 -14.71 6.52
C SER A 818 26.44 -14.88 7.90
N TYR A 819 25.84 -13.82 8.42
CA TYR A 819 25.36 -13.66 9.79
C TYR A 819 23.96 -14.20 10.06
N ILE A 820 23.11 -14.39 9.04
CA ILE A 820 21.74 -14.89 9.23
C ILE A 820 21.76 -16.37 9.64
N ARG A 821 20.77 -16.80 10.44
CA ARG A 821 20.62 -18.21 10.81
C ARG A 821 19.82 -18.98 9.77
N LEU A 822 20.16 -20.24 9.54
CA LEU A 822 19.48 -21.10 8.56
C LEU A 822 17.97 -21.22 8.83
N GLY A 823 17.58 -21.33 10.11
CA GLY A 823 16.19 -21.47 10.57
C GLY A 823 15.52 -20.16 10.97
N GLN A 824 16.14 -19.00 10.72
CA GLN A 824 15.58 -17.68 11.03
C GLN A 824 14.21 -17.51 10.36
N ALA A 825 13.18 -17.11 11.12
CA ALA A 825 11.84 -16.95 10.58
C ALA A 825 11.81 -15.85 9.47
N ALA A 826 11.11 -16.10 8.38
CA ALA A 826 10.99 -15.15 7.28
C ALA A 826 10.43 -13.78 7.72
N THR A 827 9.58 -13.77 8.75
CA THR A 827 8.98 -12.57 9.33
C THR A 827 9.96 -11.67 10.08
N THR A 828 11.15 -12.19 10.44
CA THR A 828 12.21 -11.43 11.15
C THR A 828 13.29 -10.91 10.21
N LEU A 829 13.27 -11.31 8.94
CA LEU A 829 14.20 -10.80 7.95
C LEU A 829 13.79 -9.39 7.49
N SER A 830 14.76 -8.51 7.28
CA SER A 830 14.55 -7.24 6.60
C SER A 830 14.20 -7.45 5.12
N GLY A 831 13.62 -6.43 4.46
CA GLY A 831 13.31 -6.50 3.02
C GLY A 831 14.55 -6.81 2.17
N GLY A 832 15.67 -6.15 2.45
CA GLY A 832 16.94 -6.38 1.77
C GLY A 832 17.53 -7.77 2.01
N GLU A 833 17.43 -8.32 3.24
CA GLU A 833 17.84 -9.69 3.54
C GLU A 833 16.99 -10.71 2.78
N ALA A 834 15.65 -10.53 2.78
CA ALA A 834 14.73 -11.39 2.03
C ALA A 834 15.06 -11.39 0.53
N GLN A 835 15.34 -10.24 -0.04
CA GLN A 835 15.73 -10.07 -1.45
C GLN A 835 17.06 -10.78 -1.76
N ARG A 836 18.08 -10.64 -0.91
CA ARG A 836 19.36 -11.33 -1.07
C ARG A 836 19.25 -12.85 -0.94
N VAL A 837 18.35 -13.36 -0.05
CA VAL A 837 18.01 -14.79 0.02
C VAL A 837 17.36 -15.27 -1.30
N LYS A 838 16.49 -14.46 -1.91
CA LYS A 838 15.91 -14.78 -3.24
C LYS A 838 16.98 -14.83 -4.31
N LEU A 839 17.87 -13.84 -4.33
CA LEU A 839 19.00 -13.78 -5.26
C LEU A 839 19.92 -15.00 -5.12
N SER A 840 20.29 -15.39 -3.90
CA SER A 840 21.15 -16.55 -3.63
C SER A 840 20.56 -17.85 -4.15
N ARG A 841 19.22 -18.01 -4.04
CA ARG A 841 18.52 -19.18 -4.60
C ARG A 841 18.64 -19.25 -6.12
N GLU A 842 18.50 -18.12 -6.80
CA GLU A 842 18.62 -18.10 -8.27
C GLU A 842 20.06 -18.34 -8.72
N LEU A 843 21.04 -17.77 -8.02
CA LEU A 843 22.47 -18.03 -8.26
C LEU A 843 22.87 -19.51 -8.07
N SER A 844 22.15 -20.23 -7.19
CA SER A 844 22.40 -21.66 -6.96
C SER A 844 21.93 -22.57 -8.08
N LYS A 845 21.11 -22.06 -9.03
CA LYS A 845 20.58 -22.78 -10.19
C LYS A 845 21.58 -22.73 -11.36
N ARG A 846 21.38 -23.63 -12.33
CA ARG A 846 22.17 -23.59 -13.58
C ARG A 846 21.72 -22.39 -14.41
N ASP A 847 22.68 -21.58 -14.79
CA ASP A 847 22.48 -20.41 -15.65
C ASP A 847 22.37 -20.82 -17.13
N THR A 848 21.49 -20.16 -17.88
CA THR A 848 21.31 -20.34 -19.34
C THR A 848 22.02 -19.26 -20.14
N GLY A 849 22.39 -18.13 -19.53
CA GLY A 849 22.99 -16.97 -20.17
C GLY A 849 22.02 -16.05 -20.91
N ASN A 850 20.71 -16.36 -20.92
CA ASN A 850 19.67 -15.57 -21.58
C ASN A 850 18.51 -15.25 -20.63
N THR A 851 18.79 -15.09 -19.34
CA THR A 851 17.77 -14.79 -18.32
C THR A 851 17.65 -13.28 -18.11
N LEU A 852 16.40 -12.78 -18.02
CA LEU A 852 16.09 -11.42 -17.58
C LEU A 852 15.93 -11.42 -16.06
N TYR A 853 16.82 -10.75 -15.35
CA TYR A 853 16.71 -10.46 -13.91
C TYR A 853 16.20 -9.06 -13.72
N ILE A 854 15.15 -8.91 -12.91
CA ILE A 854 14.60 -7.62 -12.50
C ILE A 854 14.80 -7.52 -10.99
N LEU A 855 15.45 -6.45 -10.53
CA LEU A 855 15.70 -6.17 -9.11
C LEU A 855 15.15 -4.79 -8.76
N ASP A 856 14.40 -4.71 -7.66
CA ASP A 856 13.83 -3.47 -7.17
C ASP A 856 14.59 -3.02 -5.92
N GLU A 857 15.36 -1.93 -6.03
CA GLU A 857 16.16 -1.30 -4.98
C GLU A 857 17.01 -2.31 -4.16
N PRO A 858 17.89 -3.10 -4.78
CA PRO A 858 18.62 -4.19 -4.09
C PRO A 858 19.66 -3.69 -3.07
N THR A 859 19.99 -2.42 -3.04
CA THR A 859 20.95 -1.83 -2.08
C THR A 859 20.30 -1.29 -0.81
N THR A 860 19.00 -1.48 -0.67
CA THR A 860 18.25 -1.06 0.53
C THR A 860 18.87 -1.64 1.81
N GLY A 861 19.22 -0.78 2.76
CA GLY A 861 19.79 -1.19 4.06
C GLY A 861 21.22 -1.73 4.00
N LEU A 862 21.96 -1.42 2.92
CA LEU A 862 23.32 -1.89 2.75
C LEU A 862 24.36 -0.80 3.00
N HIS A 863 25.38 -1.15 3.78
CA HIS A 863 26.59 -0.36 3.88
C HIS A 863 27.42 -0.39 2.57
N PHE A 864 28.26 0.60 2.32
CA PHE A 864 29.09 0.71 1.12
C PHE A 864 29.85 -0.59 0.76
N GLU A 865 30.40 -1.30 1.77
CA GLU A 865 31.11 -2.56 1.57
C GLU A 865 30.16 -3.69 1.13
N ASP A 866 28.94 -3.75 1.68
CA ASP A 866 27.92 -4.72 1.29
C ASP A 866 27.46 -4.46 -0.16
N ILE A 867 27.36 -3.18 -0.56
CA ILE A 867 27.04 -2.77 -1.94
C ILE A 867 28.13 -3.24 -2.90
N ARG A 868 29.40 -3.08 -2.53
CA ARG A 868 30.54 -3.56 -3.34
C ARG A 868 30.43 -5.06 -3.61
N GLN A 869 30.18 -5.85 -2.56
CA GLN A 869 30.01 -7.31 -2.69
C GLN A 869 28.81 -7.66 -3.57
N LEU A 870 27.67 -7.00 -3.39
CA LEU A 870 26.48 -7.20 -4.23
C LEU A 870 26.78 -6.89 -5.70
N LEU A 871 27.46 -5.80 -5.99
CA LEU A 871 27.84 -5.41 -7.35
C LEU A 871 28.73 -6.47 -8.04
N GLU A 872 29.67 -7.09 -7.32
CA GLU A 872 30.48 -8.19 -7.86
C GLU A 872 29.57 -9.36 -8.32
N VAL A 873 28.54 -9.69 -7.56
CA VAL A 873 27.57 -10.73 -7.93
C VAL A 873 26.75 -10.33 -9.16
N LEU A 874 26.26 -9.10 -9.21
CA LEU A 874 25.44 -8.60 -10.33
C LEU A 874 26.25 -8.50 -11.63
N HIS A 875 27.50 -8.05 -11.55
CA HIS A 875 28.42 -8.06 -12.69
C HIS A 875 28.72 -9.48 -13.19
N ARG A 876 28.94 -10.42 -12.28
CA ARG A 876 29.12 -11.84 -12.63
C ARG A 876 27.91 -12.43 -13.37
N LEU A 877 26.67 -12.07 -12.93
CA LEU A 877 25.45 -12.47 -13.64
C LEU A 877 25.38 -11.89 -15.05
N ARG A 878 25.68 -10.60 -15.23
CA ARG A 878 25.74 -9.94 -16.53
C ARG A 878 26.83 -10.59 -17.43
N ASP A 879 27.99 -10.83 -16.89
CA ASP A 879 29.13 -11.42 -17.62
C ASP A 879 28.83 -12.86 -18.09
N GLY A 880 27.91 -13.56 -17.41
CA GLY A 880 27.32 -14.82 -17.84
C GLY A 880 26.38 -14.70 -19.07
N GLY A 881 26.15 -13.50 -19.60
CA GLY A 881 25.32 -13.23 -20.77
C GLY A 881 23.91 -12.75 -20.42
N ASN A 882 23.52 -12.73 -19.14
CA ASN A 882 22.19 -12.35 -18.71
C ASN A 882 21.93 -10.85 -18.81
N THR A 883 20.65 -10.50 -18.91
CA THR A 883 20.19 -9.12 -18.82
C THR A 883 19.79 -8.82 -17.38
N VAL A 884 20.40 -7.80 -16.76
CA VAL A 884 20.12 -7.40 -15.39
C VAL A 884 19.54 -6.00 -15.39
N VAL A 885 18.28 -5.87 -14.97
CA VAL A 885 17.57 -4.59 -14.84
C VAL A 885 17.40 -4.28 -13.36
N ILE A 886 17.84 -3.10 -12.95
CA ILE A 886 17.81 -2.66 -11.56
C ILE A 886 17.09 -1.32 -11.47
N ILE A 887 16.05 -1.23 -10.66
CA ILE A 887 15.50 0.06 -10.25
C ILE A 887 16.36 0.53 -9.09
N GLU A 888 17.03 1.69 -9.22
CA GLU A 888 17.98 2.15 -8.21
C GLU A 888 18.08 3.66 -8.07
N HIS A 889 18.46 4.07 -6.85
CA HIS A 889 18.75 5.45 -6.49
C HIS A 889 20.20 5.65 -5.99
N ASN A 890 20.86 4.55 -5.61
CA ASN A 890 22.23 4.60 -5.13
C ASN A 890 23.22 4.95 -6.27
N LEU A 891 23.93 6.06 -6.12
CA LEU A 891 24.84 6.55 -7.14
C LEU A 891 26.04 5.61 -7.40
N ASP A 892 26.47 4.85 -6.40
CA ASP A 892 27.55 3.85 -6.55
C ASP A 892 27.14 2.70 -7.48
N VAL A 893 25.90 2.27 -7.43
CA VAL A 893 25.36 1.29 -8.40
C VAL A 893 25.20 1.92 -9.77
N ILE A 894 24.58 3.10 -9.84
CA ILE A 894 24.27 3.82 -11.09
C ILE A 894 25.55 4.09 -11.88
N LYS A 895 26.65 4.54 -11.23
CA LYS A 895 27.92 4.82 -11.90
C LYS A 895 28.59 3.57 -12.49
N THR A 896 28.26 2.36 -11.98
CA THR A 896 28.82 1.09 -12.46
C THR A 896 28.01 0.43 -13.57
N ALA A 897 26.77 0.87 -13.83
CA ALA A 897 25.90 0.33 -14.85
C ALA A 897 26.45 0.50 -16.28
N ASP A 898 26.08 -0.40 -17.19
CA ASP A 898 26.41 -0.27 -18.61
C ASP A 898 25.46 0.68 -19.34
N TRP A 899 24.18 0.71 -18.90
CA TRP A 899 23.12 1.51 -19.49
C TRP A 899 22.19 2.11 -18.44
N LEU A 900 21.73 3.30 -18.67
CA LEU A 900 20.75 3.99 -17.83
C LEU A 900 19.48 4.32 -18.60
N ILE A 901 18.34 4.28 -17.89
CA ILE A 901 17.04 4.76 -18.34
C ILE A 901 16.52 5.67 -17.24
N ASP A 902 16.54 6.98 -17.48
CA ASP A 902 16.18 7.99 -16.48
C ASP A 902 14.76 8.53 -16.73
N LEU A 903 13.87 8.36 -15.72
CA LEU A 903 12.47 8.79 -15.77
C LEU A 903 12.27 10.08 -14.98
N GLY A 904 11.40 10.93 -15.48
CA GLY A 904 11.09 12.22 -14.86
C GLY A 904 10.11 13.04 -15.68
N PRO A 905 10.25 14.39 -15.65
CA PRO A 905 11.20 15.16 -14.83
C PRO A 905 10.84 15.22 -13.34
N GLU A 906 9.54 15.06 -13.00
CA GLU A 906 9.01 15.13 -11.63
C GLU A 906 8.33 13.80 -11.24
N GLY A 907 7.78 13.75 -10.02
CA GLY A 907 6.90 12.66 -9.57
C GLY A 907 5.44 12.90 -9.93
N GLY A 908 4.61 11.85 -9.90
CA GLY A 908 3.17 11.95 -10.12
C GLY A 908 2.79 12.40 -11.54
N SER A 909 1.84 13.34 -11.65
CA SER A 909 1.33 13.85 -12.93
C SER A 909 2.39 14.61 -13.74
N GLY A 910 3.38 15.20 -13.07
CA GLY A 910 4.52 15.86 -13.71
C GLY A 910 5.63 14.92 -14.19
N GLY A 911 5.49 13.62 -13.95
CA GLY A 911 6.46 12.58 -14.31
C GLY A 911 6.02 11.72 -15.49
N GLY A 912 6.45 10.47 -15.49
CA GLY A 912 6.00 9.48 -16.46
C GLY A 912 6.61 9.59 -17.84
N GLN A 913 7.73 10.30 -18.00
CA GLN A 913 8.47 10.42 -19.26
C GLN A 913 9.87 9.84 -19.13
N ILE A 914 10.42 9.29 -20.19
CA ILE A 914 11.84 8.93 -20.27
C ILE A 914 12.60 10.20 -20.67
N ILE A 915 13.45 10.70 -19.77
CA ILE A 915 14.19 11.96 -19.94
C ILE A 915 15.51 11.73 -20.66
N ALA A 916 16.19 10.63 -20.33
CA ALA A 916 17.47 10.28 -20.92
C ALA A 916 17.64 8.76 -20.95
N THR A 917 18.32 8.27 -22.00
CA THR A 917 18.77 6.89 -22.13
C THR A 917 20.18 6.88 -22.67
N GLY A 918 21.01 5.98 -22.20
CA GLY A 918 22.39 5.87 -22.68
C GLY A 918 23.35 5.37 -21.60
N THR A 919 24.64 5.53 -21.84
CA THR A 919 25.65 5.27 -20.81
C THR A 919 25.54 6.29 -19.67
N PRO A 920 26.06 5.97 -18.46
CA PRO A 920 26.10 6.93 -17.36
C PRO A 920 26.71 8.29 -17.74
N GLU A 921 27.73 8.31 -18.59
CA GLU A 921 28.35 9.53 -19.09
C GLU A 921 27.45 10.36 -19.99
N GLU A 922 26.63 9.71 -20.85
CA GLU A 922 25.66 10.39 -21.73
C GLU A 922 24.49 10.98 -20.91
N VAL A 923 23.98 10.23 -19.91
CA VAL A 923 22.92 10.72 -19.02
C VAL A 923 23.44 11.87 -18.15
N ALA A 924 24.69 11.81 -17.65
CA ALA A 924 25.32 12.89 -16.89
C ALA A 924 25.46 14.18 -17.71
N ALA A 925 25.59 14.10 -19.04
CA ALA A 925 25.64 15.24 -19.94
C ALA A 925 24.24 15.84 -20.23
N THR A 926 23.15 15.16 -19.89
CA THR A 926 21.77 15.58 -20.19
C THR A 926 21.28 16.54 -19.10
N LYS A 927 21.13 17.82 -19.43
CA LYS A 927 20.72 18.88 -18.47
C LYS A 927 19.37 18.67 -17.80
N ALA A 928 18.45 17.96 -18.47
CA ALA A 928 17.11 17.69 -17.94
C ALA A 928 17.10 16.57 -16.90
N SER A 929 18.16 15.76 -16.80
CA SER A 929 18.28 14.65 -15.89
C SER A 929 18.73 15.11 -14.49
N HIS A 930 17.88 14.91 -13.49
CA HIS A 930 18.27 15.12 -12.10
C HIS A 930 19.34 14.11 -11.67
N THR A 931 19.17 12.83 -12.03
CA THR A 931 20.15 11.77 -11.78
C THR A 931 21.51 12.13 -12.40
N GLY A 932 21.50 12.61 -13.65
CA GLY A 932 22.71 13.03 -14.35
C GLY A 932 23.49 14.13 -13.63
N ARG A 933 22.79 15.08 -13.03
CA ARG A 933 23.40 16.16 -12.24
C ARG A 933 24.20 15.63 -11.05
N PHE A 934 23.64 14.69 -10.27
CA PHE A 934 24.31 14.09 -9.10
C PHE A 934 25.39 13.10 -9.51
N LEU A 935 25.25 12.46 -10.67
CA LEU A 935 26.20 11.47 -11.19
C LEU A 935 27.47 12.13 -11.77
N ALA A 936 27.35 13.29 -12.38
CA ALA A 936 28.45 13.96 -13.09
C ALA A 936 29.75 14.13 -12.27
N PRO A 937 29.71 14.50 -10.97
CA PRO A 937 30.93 14.62 -10.16
C PRO A 937 31.64 13.30 -9.89
N LEU A 938 30.93 12.17 -9.95
CA LEU A 938 31.42 10.82 -9.62
C LEU A 938 32.03 10.11 -10.84
N LEU A 939 31.80 10.63 -12.04
CA LEU A 939 32.32 10.05 -13.28
C LEU A 939 33.65 10.70 -13.66
N PRO A 940 34.59 9.94 -14.31
CA PRO A 940 35.80 10.50 -14.83
C PRO A 940 35.49 11.58 -15.88
N ALA A 941 36.22 12.69 -15.82
CA ALA A 941 36.05 13.80 -16.80
C ALA A 941 36.06 13.27 -18.23
N PRO A 942 35.10 13.67 -19.09
CA PRO A 942 35.04 13.18 -20.46
C PRO A 942 36.38 13.45 -21.17
N LYS A 943 37.04 12.38 -21.63
CA LYS A 943 38.19 12.53 -22.51
C LYS A 943 37.71 13.33 -23.71
N LYS A 944 38.22 14.54 -23.93
CA LYS A 944 37.96 15.36 -25.13
C LYS A 944 38.17 14.45 -26.33
N SER A 945 37.12 14.02 -27.01
CA SER A 945 37.20 13.31 -28.26
C SER A 945 37.99 14.20 -29.22
N ALA A 946 39.09 13.71 -29.74
CA ALA A 946 39.80 14.41 -30.80
C ALA A 946 38.83 14.66 -31.93
N ALA A 947 38.48 15.90 -32.15
CA ALA A 947 37.59 16.34 -33.24
C ALA A 947 38.09 15.69 -34.53
N LYS A 948 37.27 14.84 -35.16
CA LYS A 948 37.52 14.38 -36.52
C LYS A 948 37.57 15.62 -37.39
N LYS A 949 38.80 16.00 -37.83
CA LYS A 949 39.01 17.00 -38.85
C LYS A 949 38.21 16.59 -40.09
N ALA A 950 37.14 17.34 -40.38
CA ALA A 950 36.45 17.23 -41.64
C ALA A 950 37.44 17.50 -42.78
N ALA A 951 37.78 16.50 -43.52
CA ALA A 951 38.56 16.64 -44.73
C ALA A 951 37.72 17.45 -45.75
N SER A 952 38.05 18.70 -45.90
CA SER A 952 37.53 19.56 -46.97
C SER A 952 38.04 19.06 -48.29
N THR A 953 37.27 18.34 -49.06
CA THR A 953 37.53 18.02 -50.46
C THR A 953 37.34 19.29 -51.26
N LYS A 954 38.45 19.96 -51.58
CA LYS A 954 38.45 21.01 -52.60
C LYS A 954 38.20 20.36 -53.99
N THR A 955 37.02 20.54 -54.48
CA THR A 955 36.70 20.33 -55.91
C THR A 955 37.33 21.45 -56.72
N ARG A 956 38.36 21.12 -57.46
CA ARG A 956 38.92 22.00 -58.53
C ARG A 956 38.01 21.92 -59.73
N SER A 957 37.26 22.97 -60.03
CA SER A 957 36.70 23.18 -61.37
C SER A 957 37.81 23.51 -62.35
N LYS A 958 37.94 22.66 -63.41
CA LYS A 958 38.62 23.06 -64.63
C LYS A 958 37.60 23.58 -65.62
N ALA A 959 37.77 24.87 -65.95
CA ALA A 959 37.12 25.41 -67.13
C ALA A 959 37.95 25.05 -68.33
N ALA A 960 37.35 24.61 -69.40
CA ALA A 960 37.60 24.84 -70.81
C ALA A 960 36.36 24.35 -71.61
#